data_954e693ebb78585343749cc5f528c8da
#
_entry.id   954e693ebb78585343749cc5f528c8da
#
_cell.length_a   1.000
_cell.length_b   1.000
_cell.length_c   1.000
_cell.angle_alpha   90.00
_cell.angle_beta   90.00
_cell.angle_gamma   90.00
#
_symmetry.space_group_name_H-M   'P 1'
#
loop_
_entity.id
_entity.type
_entity.pdbx_description
1 polymer ?
#
loop_
_entity_poly.entity_id
_entity_poly.type
_entity_poly.pdbx_seq_one_letter_code
_entity_poly.pdbx_strand_id
1 'polypeptide(L)'
;MNLSRKWLNEFVDGVSVSDIDDREFSEAMTLSGSKVETYEDLGAEIKNVLVGRILSMEKHPDSDHMWVCQIDVGQAEPVQIVTGAWNIHVGDIVPAALHNSTLPGGKKITKGKLRGVLSNGMLCSLKELGLDERDFPYGVITAAALLNDYHPLDKDKPSIPADIAAGGKVFGPVIAASVTAVENAGINLWKCELDTGGAAVTVTTGCQNIHAGDMVAYNTKSESICTLDDLHAQQAEFPHCIPDGIFVLHEDGVKPGDDIKPVIGADDHVIEFEITPNRPDCLSVIGLARETAVTFGKELKTHAPIVKGGAEGVLTELLSVETPAADLCPRYTARMVRNVKIAPSPKWMRERLRAMGIRPINNIVDITNYVMMEYGQPMHAFDYRYVKGGRIIVRRAAEGEELTTLDGNVRKLNPNILVIADDTRAVGLAGIMGGENSEIVDDTVDVVFESANFDGTCIRKGALSLGMRTEASAKFEKGLDPMNTLPAVDRACELVELLGAGEVVDGVIDIVNSIPEQTVLALRPDKINALLGTDVPAETMKDILRSLQFGVDGEMISVPSWRGDVGHYSDLAEEVARFYGYNNIPCTLVSGESTLGGYSDEQLLEQRLGSLCRAAGYDEIITYSFISPTYYDKIRMPADSPERESFKILNPLGEDTSIMRTTTLPSMLEILTRNYNFRNKEVKLYELGRTYHLGGKDGLAIEKKYLTLGTYGAKIGFFTVKGLIEAIMKDLRAQDVHFEACTDNPSYHPGRCATVWAGDECIGVFGQIHPLVTANYGVDAELCCAELSLEKLLESRGPDPVYTPLPKFPAVTRDIAVVCDKSIPVAKLIDCIKKAGGQYLKDCALFDIYTGSHIADGMKSVAFSLTLRADDQTLTDEHAEETMKAVLEALKRDFGAAMR
;
A
#
# COMPACT_ATOMS: atom_id res chain seq x y z
N MET A 1 -14.92 -1.12 -6.33
CA MET A 1 -15.94 -1.45 -7.34
C MET A 1 -16.51 -0.16 -7.89
N ASN A 2 -16.52 -0.01 -9.20
CA ASN A 2 -17.17 1.13 -9.84
C ASN A 2 -18.68 0.94 -9.91
N LEU A 3 -19.44 2.02 -9.76
CA LEU A 3 -20.90 2.06 -9.83
C LEU A 3 -21.35 3.24 -10.69
N SER A 4 -22.02 2.96 -11.81
CA SER A 4 -22.69 3.96 -12.64
C SER A 4 -23.90 4.53 -11.93
N ARG A 5 -23.97 5.85 -11.77
CA ARG A 5 -25.13 6.54 -11.17
C ARG A 5 -26.38 6.43 -12.07
N LYS A 6 -26.21 6.41 -13.39
CA LYS A 6 -27.32 6.18 -14.33
C LYS A 6 -27.89 4.77 -14.17
N TRP A 7 -27.03 3.75 -14.09
CA TRP A 7 -27.50 2.38 -13.92
C TRP A 7 -28.15 2.16 -12.55
N LEU A 8 -27.55 2.72 -11.48
CA LEU A 8 -28.11 2.69 -10.14
C LEU A 8 -29.54 3.26 -10.09
N ASN A 9 -29.77 4.37 -10.78
CA ASN A 9 -31.07 5.06 -10.78
C ASN A 9 -32.23 4.23 -11.41
N GLU A 10 -31.91 3.14 -12.13
CA GLU A 10 -32.94 2.20 -12.59
C GLU A 10 -33.51 1.34 -11.45
N PHE A 11 -32.69 1.11 -10.43
CA PHE A 11 -33.07 0.33 -9.24
C PHE A 11 -33.60 1.19 -8.10
N VAL A 12 -33.17 2.48 -8.05
CA VAL A 12 -33.56 3.40 -6.97
C VAL A 12 -33.87 4.76 -7.57
N ASP A 13 -35.15 5.16 -7.56
CA ASP A 13 -35.56 6.48 -8.06
C ASP A 13 -35.12 7.62 -7.13
N GLY A 14 -34.81 8.76 -7.71
CA GLY A 14 -34.45 9.99 -6.97
C GLY A 14 -33.09 9.95 -6.33
N VAL A 15 -32.14 9.23 -6.94
CA VAL A 15 -30.73 9.21 -6.59
C VAL A 15 -29.84 9.55 -7.80
N SER A 16 -30.39 10.15 -8.84
CA SER A 16 -29.60 10.68 -9.96
C SER A 16 -28.69 11.83 -9.48
N VAL A 17 -27.71 12.18 -10.28
CA VAL A 17 -26.79 13.32 -9.97
C VAL A 17 -27.55 14.66 -9.86
N SER A 18 -28.66 14.80 -10.57
CA SER A 18 -29.54 15.97 -10.45
C SER A 18 -30.35 16.00 -9.14
N ASP A 19 -30.57 14.85 -8.51
CA ASP A 19 -31.32 14.75 -7.26
C ASP A 19 -30.37 14.91 -6.05
N ILE A 20 -29.20 14.25 -6.10
CA ILE A 20 -28.21 14.18 -5.04
C ILE A 20 -26.83 14.29 -5.71
N ASP A 21 -26.06 15.32 -5.38
CA ASP A 21 -24.72 15.45 -5.96
C ASP A 21 -23.76 14.32 -5.50
N ASP A 22 -22.66 14.13 -6.23
CA ASP A 22 -21.73 13.02 -5.96
C ASP A 22 -21.08 13.10 -4.59
N ARG A 23 -20.86 14.31 -4.07
CA ARG A 23 -20.28 14.50 -2.75
C ARG A 23 -21.25 14.08 -1.66
N GLU A 24 -22.47 14.57 -1.71
CA GLU A 24 -23.52 14.24 -0.75
C GLU A 24 -23.81 12.73 -0.77
N PHE A 25 -23.88 12.16 -1.99
CA PHE A 25 -24.05 10.72 -2.17
C PHE A 25 -22.91 9.93 -1.52
N SER A 26 -21.67 10.33 -1.79
CA SER A 26 -20.47 9.66 -1.29
C SER A 26 -20.33 9.74 0.23
N GLU A 27 -20.64 10.90 0.82
CA GLU A 27 -20.63 11.11 2.27
C GLU A 27 -21.72 10.25 2.95
N ALA A 28 -22.93 10.21 2.42
CA ALA A 28 -24.02 9.42 2.99
C ALA A 28 -23.78 7.91 2.91
N MET A 29 -23.32 7.41 1.77
CA MET A 29 -22.97 5.99 1.58
C MET A 29 -21.82 5.57 2.49
N THR A 30 -20.80 6.40 2.63
CA THR A 30 -19.67 6.14 3.53
C THR A 30 -20.12 6.10 5.00
N LEU A 31 -20.95 7.04 5.43
CA LEU A 31 -21.49 7.09 6.79
C LEU A 31 -22.40 5.89 7.12
N SER A 32 -23.10 5.33 6.12
CA SER A 32 -23.91 4.12 6.28
C SER A 32 -23.12 2.82 6.15
N GLY A 33 -21.77 2.88 6.00
CA GLY A 33 -20.87 1.74 6.01
C GLY A 33 -20.43 1.23 4.63
N SER A 34 -20.89 1.85 3.54
CA SER A 34 -20.44 1.56 2.16
C SER A 34 -19.43 2.62 1.74
N LYS A 35 -18.14 2.40 2.06
CA LYS A 35 -17.08 3.38 1.87
C LYS A 35 -16.88 3.73 0.40
N VAL A 36 -16.97 5.01 0.08
CA VAL A 36 -16.61 5.57 -1.22
C VAL A 36 -15.15 6.03 -1.20
N GLU A 37 -14.36 5.59 -2.18
CA GLU A 37 -12.97 6.02 -2.37
C GLU A 37 -12.88 7.26 -3.26
N THR A 38 -13.52 7.21 -4.42
CA THR A 38 -13.51 8.31 -5.39
C THR A 38 -14.84 8.40 -6.13
N TYR A 39 -15.04 9.53 -6.78
CA TYR A 39 -16.12 9.69 -7.76
C TYR A 39 -15.61 10.48 -8.96
N GLU A 40 -16.12 10.14 -10.14
CA GLU A 40 -15.70 10.69 -11.42
C GLU A 40 -16.91 11.07 -12.27
N ASP A 41 -16.94 12.30 -12.78
CA ASP A 41 -17.79 12.70 -13.91
C ASP A 41 -17.08 12.27 -15.19
N LEU A 42 -17.61 11.33 -15.93
CA LEU A 42 -17.04 10.83 -17.19
C LEU A 42 -16.89 11.93 -18.25
N GLY A 43 -17.61 13.03 -18.11
CA GLY A 43 -17.51 14.20 -18.95
C GLY A 43 -16.73 15.38 -18.35
N ALA A 44 -16.03 15.19 -17.23
CA ALA A 44 -15.26 16.26 -16.58
C ALA A 44 -14.16 16.81 -17.49
N GLU A 45 -14.03 18.12 -17.53
CA GLU A 45 -13.00 18.80 -18.30
C GLU A 45 -11.73 19.01 -17.49
N ILE A 46 -10.58 18.77 -18.12
CA ILE A 46 -9.29 19.29 -17.68
C ILE A 46 -9.16 20.72 -18.16
N LYS A 47 -8.82 21.65 -17.25
CA LYS A 47 -8.77 23.07 -17.56
C LYS A 47 -7.40 23.67 -17.34
N ASN A 48 -6.95 24.49 -18.30
CA ASN A 48 -5.77 25.37 -18.20
C ASN A 48 -4.44 24.63 -17.94
N VAL A 49 -4.31 23.38 -18.41
CA VAL A 49 -3.04 22.67 -18.54
C VAL A 49 -2.50 22.95 -19.95
N LEU A 50 -1.30 23.47 -20.03
CA LEU A 50 -0.69 23.88 -21.30
C LEU A 50 0.60 23.07 -21.53
N VAL A 51 0.98 22.99 -22.79
CA VAL A 51 2.33 22.52 -23.14
C VAL A 51 3.31 23.67 -22.97
N GLY A 52 4.36 23.40 -22.22
CA GLY A 52 5.43 24.34 -22.00
C GLY A 52 6.78 23.81 -22.46
N ARG A 53 7.65 24.72 -22.96
CA ARG A 53 9.06 24.42 -23.23
C ARG A 53 9.92 24.94 -22.09
N ILE A 54 10.80 24.14 -21.55
CA ILE A 54 11.75 24.57 -20.53
C ILE A 54 12.85 25.41 -21.19
N LEU A 55 12.86 26.72 -20.91
CA LEU A 55 13.86 27.67 -21.43
C LEU A 55 15.13 27.68 -20.59
N SER A 56 14.99 27.61 -19.25
CA SER A 56 16.12 27.55 -18.33
C SER A 56 15.75 26.82 -17.06
N MET A 57 16.79 26.25 -16.42
CA MET A 57 16.68 25.55 -15.13
C MET A 57 17.82 26.01 -14.22
N GLU A 58 17.46 26.46 -13.03
CA GLU A 58 18.41 26.83 -11.99
C GLU A 58 18.14 26.02 -10.74
N LYS A 59 19.17 25.70 -9.96
CA LYS A 59 18.98 25.02 -8.67
C LYS A 59 18.24 25.94 -7.71
N HIS A 60 17.29 25.36 -6.99
CA HIS A 60 16.56 26.09 -5.95
C HIS A 60 17.53 26.55 -4.84
N PRO A 61 17.51 27.84 -4.42
CA PRO A 61 18.48 28.37 -3.46
C PRO A 61 18.49 27.66 -2.10
N ASP A 62 17.34 27.13 -1.68
CA ASP A 62 17.16 26.46 -0.37
C ASP A 62 16.80 24.96 -0.50
N SER A 63 17.14 24.32 -1.63
CA SER A 63 16.86 22.88 -1.83
C SER A 63 17.79 22.24 -2.83
N ASP A 64 18.41 21.13 -2.43
CA ASP A 64 19.30 20.33 -3.29
C ASP A 64 18.54 19.47 -4.33
N HIS A 65 17.21 19.31 -4.17
CA HIS A 65 16.38 18.40 -4.98
C HIS A 65 15.34 19.12 -5.84
N MET A 66 15.32 20.45 -5.83
CA MET A 66 14.33 21.21 -6.58
C MET A 66 15.00 22.12 -7.61
N TRP A 67 14.25 22.37 -8.68
CA TRP A 67 14.64 23.24 -9.78
C TRP A 67 13.66 24.40 -9.89
N VAL A 68 14.18 25.58 -10.22
CA VAL A 68 13.42 26.76 -10.63
C VAL A 68 13.51 26.82 -12.14
N CYS A 69 12.41 26.59 -12.82
CA CYS A 69 12.33 26.51 -14.26
C CYS A 69 11.61 27.72 -14.82
N GLN A 70 12.11 28.26 -15.93
CA GLN A 70 11.36 29.22 -16.77
C GLN A 70 10.76 28.45 -17.93
N ILE A 71 9.45 28.50 -18.04
CA ILE A 71 8.68 27.72 -19.01
C ILE A 71 7.98 28.66 -19.99
N ASP A 72 8.28 28.49 -21.26
CA ASP A 72 7.52 29.13 -22.34
C ASP A 72 6.23 28.31 -22.59
N VAL A 73 5.11 28.89 -22.27
CA VAL A 73 3.76 28.31 -22.46
C VAL A 73 2.97 29.06 -23.53
N GLY A 74 3.66 29.77 -24.44
CA GLY A 74 3.03 30.57 -25.50
C GLY A 74 2.45 31.93 -25.03
N GLN A 75 2.82 32.38 -23.82
CA GLN A 75 2.47 33.68 -23.27
C GLN A 75 3.58 34.72 -23.57
N ALA A 76 3.27 36.00 -23.39
CA ALA A 76 4.23 37.09 -23.67
C ALA A 76 5.51 36.99 -22.82
N GLU A 77 5.43 36.45 -21.63
CA GLU A 77 6.57 36.20 -20.73
C GLU A 77 6.59 34.74 -20.26
N PRO A 78 7.77 34.16 -20.08
CA PRO A 78 7.90 32.82 -19.53
C PRO A 78 7.32 32.69 -18.12
N VAL A 79 6.77 31.54 -17.79
CA VAL A 79 6.17 31.26 -16.49
C VAL A 79 7.19 30.52 -15.60
N GLN A 80 7.42 31.07 -14.42
CA GLN A 80 8.29 30.41 -13.44
C GLN A 80 7.54 29.28 -12.73
N ILE A 81 8.08 28.06 -12.80
CA ILE A 81 7.59 26.87 -12.09
C ILE A 81 8.72 26.24 -11.29
N VAL A 82 8.46 25.96 -10.03
CA VAL A 82 9.38 25.23 -9.15
C VAL A 82 8.95 23.78 -9.11
N THR A 83 9.87 22.85 -9.36
CA THR A 83 9.59 21.41 -9.45
C THR A 83 10.68 20.56 -8.82
N GLY A 84 10.29 19.40 -8.27
CA GLY A 84 11.19 18.35 -7.81
C GLY A 84 11.47 17.27 -8.87
N ALA A 85 11.00 17.44 -10.10
CA ALA A 85 11.22 16.46 -11.16
C ALA A 85 12.72 16.32 -11.49
N TRP A 86 13.17 15.06 -11.56
CA TRP A 86 14.59 14.74 -11.78
C TRP A 86 14.92 14.42 -13.24
N ASN A 87 13.89 14.15 -14.05
CA ASN A 87 14.00 13.68 -15.44
C ASN A 87 13.80 14.76 -16.49
N ILE A 88 13.94 16.02 -16.15
CA ILE A 88 13.73 17.18 -17.04
C ILE A 88 15.04 17.88 -17.39
N HIS A 89 15.12 18.45 -18.59
CA HIS A 89 16.26 19.17 -19.12
C HIS A 89 15.82 20.48 -19.82
N VAL A 90 16.73 21.39 -20.01
CA VAL A 90 16.49 22.59 -20.82
C VAL A 90 16.22 22.18 -22.26
N GLY A 91 15.14 22.69 -22.83
CA GLY A 91 14.64 22.36 -24.16
C GLY A 91 13.50 21.35 -24.17
N ASP A 92 13.26 20.64 -23.07
CA ASP A 92 12.16 19.66 -22.96
C ASP A 92 10.81 20.36 -23.06
N ILE A 93 9.86 19.63 -23.68
CA ILE A 93 8.46 20.04 -23.78
C ILE A 93 7.69 19.24 -22.74
N VAL A 94 6.97 19.93 -21.86
CA VAL A 94 6.33 19.36 -20.66
C VAL A 94 4.92 19.89 -20.45
N PRO A 95 4.01 19.11 -19.86
CA PRO A 95 2.71 19.62 -19.46
C PRO A 95 2.83 20.50 -18.22
N ALA A 96 2.36 21.74 -18.34
CA ALA A 96 2.39 22.74 -17.29
C ALA A 96 0.97 23.12 -16.87
N ALA A 97 0.56 22.71 -15.69
CA ALA A 97 -0.67 23.14 -15.05
C ALA A 97 -0.45 24.53 -14.43
N LEU A 98 -1.05 25.55 -15.01
CA LEU A 98 -0.89 26.93 -14.55
C LEU A 98 -1.80 27.26 -13.36
N HIS A 99 -1.68 28.46 -12.84
CA HIS A 99 -2.60 28.96 -11.81
C HIS A 99 -4.06 28.90 -12.28
N ASN A 100 -4.95 28.34 -11.43
CA ASN A 100 -6.34 28.01 -11.73
C ASN A 100 -6.55 26.86 -12.72
N SER A 101 -5.55 26.02 -12.97
CA SER A 101 -5.75 24.74 -13.66
C SER A 101 -6.58 23.79 -12.81
N THR A 102 -7.36 22.95 -13.48
CA THR A 102 -8.03 21.80 -12.87
C THR A 102 -7.44 20.54 -13.49
N LEU A 103 -7.05 19.58 -12.65
CA LEU A 103 -6.54 18.26 -13.04
C LEU A 103 -7.62 17.20 -12.78
N PRO A 104 -7.49 15.99 -13.36
CA PRO A 104 -8.37 14.88 -13.10
C PRO A 104 -8.65 14.69 -11.60
N GLY A 105 -9.90 14.36 -11.25
CA GLY A 105 -10.35 14.31 -9.86
C GLY A 105 -10.60 15.68 -9.23
N GLY A 106 -10.75 16.74 -10.03
CA GLY A 106 -11.07 18.08 -9.55
C GLY A 106 -9.94 18.83 -8.83
N LYS A 107 -8.71 18.30 -8.84
CA LYS A 107 -7.53 18.90 -8.18
C LYS A 107 -7.21 20.26 -8.80
N LYS A 108 -7.38 21.33 -8.02
CA LYS A 108 -7.06 22.71 -8.45
C LYS A 108 -5.61 23.06 -8.16
N ILE A 109 -4.92 23.56 -9.18
CA ILE A 109 -3.55 24.06 -9.08
C ILE A 109 -3.59 25.58 -8.88
N THR A 110 -2.90 26.04 -7.85
CA THR A 110 -2.80 27.46 -7.52
C THR A 110 -1.34 27.89 -7.42
N LYS A 111 -1.05 29.13 -7.79
CA LYS A 111 0.28 29.70 -7.55
C LYS A 111 0.60 29.73 -6.07
N GLY A 112 1.82 29.43 -5.72
CA GLY A 112 2.27 29.35 -4.33
C GLY A 112 3.77 29.60 -4.19
N LYS A 113 4.27 29.62 -2.96
CA LYS A 113 5.72 29.67 -2.70
C LYS A 113 6.17 28.31 -2.21
N LEU A 114 7.15 27.74 -2.91
CA LEU A 114 7.83 26.51 -2.50
C LEU A 114 9.19 26.92 -1.91
N ARG A 115 9.37 26.69 -0.61
CA ARG A 115 10.55 27.13 0.15
C ARG A 115 10.98 28.56 -0.16
N GLY A 116 10.02 29.49 -0.19
CA GLY A 116 10.29 30.92 -0.43
C GLY A 116 10.30 31.37 -1.88
N VAL A 117 10.49 30.48 -2.86
CA VAL A 117 10.50 30.78 -4.30
C VAL A 117 9.08 30.64 -4.87
N LEU A 118 8.64 31.61 -5.65
CA LEU A 118 7.31 31.63 -6.27
C LEU A 118 7.22 30.57 -7.38
N SER A 119 6.18 29.74 -7.35
CA SER A 119 5.78 28.86 -8.44
C SER A 119 4.40 29.28 -8.95
N ASN A 120 4.28 29.54 -10.25
CA ASN A 120 3.02 29.96 -10.88
C ASN A 120 2.19 28.79 -11.41
N GLY A 121 2.59 27.55 -11.09
CA GLY A 121 1.96 26.32 -11.54
C GLY A 121 2.74 25.10 -11.12
N MET A 122 2.48 24.00 -11.79
CA MET A 122 3.10 22.70 -11.55
C MET A 122 3.39 22.02 -12.88
N LEU A 123 4.53 21.33 -13.01
CA LEU A 123 4.76 20.37 -14.09
C LEU A 123 4.08 19.05 -13.73
N CYS A 124 3.31 18.50 -14.65
CA CYS A 124 2.47 17.32 -14.39
C CYS A 124 3.17 16.02 -14.78
N SER A 125 3.06 15.03 -13.91
CA SER A 125 3.36 13.62 -14.21
C SER A 125 2.16 12.93 -14.86
N LEU A 126 2.37 11.71 -15.39
CA LEU A 126 1.31 10.87 -15.94
C LEU A 126 0.15 10.68 -14.95
N LYS A 127 0.46 10.33 -13.71
CA LYS A 127 -0.52 10.13 -12.65
C LYS A 127 -1.38 11.36 -12.38
N GLU A 128 -0.77 12.55 -12.42
CA GLU A 128 -1.49 13.80 -12.20
C GLU A 128 -2.37 14.18 -13.39
N LEU A 129 -2.09 13.60 -14.55
CA LEU A 129 -2.90 13.73 -15.76
C LEU A 129 -3.89 12.56 -15.92
N GLY A 130 -3.94 11.61 -15.00
CA GLY A 130 -4.81 10.44 -15.10
C GLY A 130 -4.35 9.39 -16.10
N LEU A 131 -3.07 9.41 -16.51
CA LEU A 131 -2.47 8.47 -17.45
C LEU A 131 -1.82 7.28 -16.73
N ASP A 132 -1.72 6.13 -17.42
CA ASP A 132 -1.13 4.92 -16.85
C ASP A 132 0.39 5.03 -16.75
N GLU A 133 0.93 4.87 -15.56
CA GLU A 133 2.38 4.92 -15.29
C GLU A 133 3.14 3.70 -15.84
N ARG A 134 2.44 2.63 -16.23
CA ARG A 134 3.07 1.41 -16.75
C ARG A 134 3.70 1.60 -18.13
N ASP A 135 3.22 2.56 -18.90
CA ASP A 135 3.69 2.84 -20.24
C ASP A 135 4.90 3.79 -20.27
N PHE A 136 5.26 4.40 -19.13
CA PHE A 136 6.29 5.43 -19.06
C PHE A 136 7.09 5.39 -17.74
N PRO A 137 8.41 5.71 -17.75
CA PRO A 137 9.21 5.80 -16.54
C PRO A 137 8.81 7.00 -15.66
N TYR A 138 9.01 6.88 -14.36
CA TYR A 138 8.66 7.89 -13.34
C TYR A 138 9.17 9.29 -13.63
N GLY A 139 8.35 10.31 -13.37
CA GLY A 139 8.70 11.72 -13.46
C GLY A 139 7.70 12.56 -14.25
N VAL A 140 8.10 13.79 -14.61
CA VAL A 140 7.33 14.65 -15.50
C VAL A 140 7.43 14.11 -16.92
N ILE A 141 6.29 14.05 -17.62
CA ILE A 141 6.24 13.61 -19.01
C ILE A 141 6.98 14.62 -19.87
N THR A 142 7.92 14.15 -20.68
CA THR A 142 8.51 14.96 -21.75
C THR A 142 7.81 14.65 -23.07
N ALA A 143 7.67 15.65 -23.92
CA ALA A 143 6.98 15.49 -25.21
C ALA A 143 7.62 14.42 -26.11
N ALA A 144 8.89 14.10 -25.91
CA ALA A 144 9.54 12.99 -26.62
C ALA A 144 8.93 11.61 -26.29
N ALA A 145 8.36 11.44 -25.08
CA ALA A 145 7.66 10.23 -24.70
C ALA A 145 6.21 10.18 -25.22
N LEU A 146 5.57 11.34 -25.42
CA LEU A 146 4.20 11.46 -25.90
C LEU A 146 4.10 11.57 -27.43
N LEU A 147 5.16 12.04 -28.09
CA LEU A 147 5.09 12.51 -29.49
C LEU A 147 5.79 11.61 -30.49
N ASN A 148 6.20 10.39 -30.13
CA ASN A 148 6.75 9.47 -31.14
C ASN A 148 5.74 9.13 -32.27
N ASP A 149 4.45 9.40 -32.06
CA ASP A 149 3.38 9.14 -33.02
C ASP A 149 2.64 10.40 -33.51
N TYR A 150 2.97 11.62 -33.02
CA TYR A 150 2.26 12.84 -33.40
C TYR A 150 3.16 13.90 -34.07
N HIS A 151 2.62 14.54 -35.14
CA HIS A 151 3.26 15.51 -36.00
C HIS A 151 3.99 16.66 -35.29
N PRO A 152 5.03 17.22 -35.92
CA PRO A 152 5.84 18.27 -35.30
C PRO A 152 4.99 19.47 -34.94
N LEU A 153 5.08 19.84 -33.65
CA LEU A 153 4.54 21.10 -33.12
C LEU A 153 4.94 22.28 -34.00
N ASP A 154 3.97 23.06 -34.41
CA ASP A 154 4.23 24.36 -35.00
C ASP A 154 5.09 25.19 -34.03
N LYS A 155 6.29 25.56 -34.45
CA LYS A 155 7.27 26.23 -33.62
C LYS A 155 6.78 27.59 -33.09
N ASP A 156 5.73 28.12 -33.69
CA ASP A 156 5.19 29.45 -33.40
C ASP A 156 3.98 29.42 -32.45
N LYS A 157 3.45 28.25 -32.11
CA LYS A 157 2.36 28.05 -31.14
C LYS A 157 2.56 26.81 -30.30
N PRO A 158 3.30 26.88 -29.19
CA PRO A 158 3.52 25.74 -28.32
C PRO A 158 2.30 25.50 -27.41
N SER A 159 1.15 25.19 -27.96
CA SER A 159 -0.01 24.74 -27.20
C SER A 159 -0.56 23.49 -27.83
N ILE A 160 -0.33 22.34 -27.18
CA ILE A 160 -1.24 21.22 -27.37
C ILE A 160 -2.50 21.62 -26.60
N PRO A 161 -3.71 21.46 -27.14
CA PRO A 161 -4.91 21.56 -26.35
C PRO A 161 -4.74 20.74 -25.05
N ALA A 162 -5.12 21.30 -23.92
CA ALA A 162 -4.93 20.71 -22.61
C ALA A 162 -5.44 19.25 -22.50
N ASP A 163 -6.39 18.94 -23.28
CA ASP A 163 -7.09 17.71 -23.53
C ASP A 163 -6.21 16.59 -24.10
N ILE A 164 -5.34 16.87 -25.04
CA ILE A 164 -4.41 15.88 -25.62
C ILE A 164 -3.22 15.66 -24.67
N ALA A 165 -2.72 16.76 -24.05
CA ALA A 165 -1.63 16.66 -23.08
C ALA A 165 -2.00 15.89 -21.81
N ALA A 166 -3.29 15.76 -21.52
CA ALA A 166 -3.78 15.24 -20.25
C ALA A 166 -4.29 13.80 -20.32
N GLY A 167 -4.40 13.17 -21.51
CA GLY A 167 -5.04 11.85 -21.63
C GLY A 167 -6.46 11.79 -21.04
N GLY A 168 -6.98 12.96 -20.67
CA GLY A 168 -8.31 13.10 -20.10
C GLY A 168 -9.37 13.06 -21.21
N LYS A 169 -10.54 12.55 -20.90
CA LYS A 169 -11.69 12.60 -21.79
C LYS A 169 -12.04 14.06 -22.06
N VAL A 170 -11.77 14.50 -23.29
CA VAL A 170 -12.06 15.88 -23.70
C VAL A 170 -13.46 15.92 -24.22
N PHE A 171 -14.35 16.31 -23.35
CA PHE A 171 -15.67 16.74 -23.73
C PHE A 171 -15.75 18.26 -23.58
N GLY A 172 -14.85 18.95 -24.33
CA GLY A 172 -15.01 20.37 -24.63
C GLY A 172 -16.25 20.56 -25.48
N PRO A 173 -16.50 21.74 -26.08
CA PRO A 173 -17.69 22.02 -26.87
C PRO A 173 -17.68 21.17 -28.16
N VAL A 174 -17.80 19.86 -28.05
CA VAL A 174 -17.96 18.91 -29.12
C VAL A 174 -19.46 18.69 -29.31
N ILE A 175 -19.93 18.99 -30.49
CA ILE A 175 -21.33 18.86 -30.89
C ILE A 175 -21.46 17.89 -32.07
N ALA A 176 -22.63 17.33 -32.24
CA ALA A 176 -22.95 16.64 -33.47
C ALA A 176 -23.13 17.63 -34.63
N ALA A 177 -22.57 17.33 -35.78
CA ALA A 177 -22.71 18.10 -36.99
C ALA A 177 -23.03 17.19 -38.19
N SER A 178 -23.91 17.61 -39.06
CA SER A 178 -24.22 16.90 -40.32
C SER A 178 -23.31 17.39 -41.45
N VAL A 179 -22.70 16.50 -42.18
CA VAL A 179 -21.88 16.78 -43.35
C VAL A 179 -22.78 17.06 -44.54
N THR A 180 -22.87 18.31 -44.98
CA THR A 180 -23.76 18.71 -46.09
C THR A 180 -23.11 18.59 -47.44
N ALA A 181 -21.79 18.79 -47.53
CA ALA A 181 -21.03 18.67 -48.77
C ALA A 181 -19.57 18.24 -48.47
N VAL A 182 -18.97 17.49 -49.39
CA VAL A 182 -17.56 17.08 -49.35
C VAL A 182 -16.92 17.38 -50.73
N GLU A 183 -15.90 18.20 -50.73
CA GLU A 183 -15.15 18.57 -51.91
C GLU A 183 -13.69 18.18 -51.79
N ASN A 184 -13.05 17.77 -52.88
CA ASN A 184 -11.62 17.47 -52.92
C ASN A 184 -10.81 18.79 -52.83
N ALA A 185 -10.00 18.93 -51.79
CA ALA A 185 -9.17 20.12 -51.55
C ALA A 185 -7.68 19.90 -51.84
N GLY A 186 -7.29 18.68 -52.25
CA GLY A 186 -5.89 18.35 -52.52
C GLY A 186 -5.61 16.84 -52.40
N ILE A 187 -4.34 16.44 -52.43
CA ILE A 187 -3.95 15.04 -52.24
C ILE A 187 -4.25 14.64 -50.78
N ASN A 188 -5.16 13.69 -50.59
CA ASN A 188 -5.63 13.21 -49.30
C ASN A 188 -6.22 14.30 -48.41
N LEU A 189 -6.84 15.33 -48.96
CA LEU A 189 -7.43 16.44 -48.26
C LEU A 189 -8.85 16.72 -48.76
N TRP A 190 -9.79 16.75 -47.81
CA TRP A 190 -11.20 17.01 -48.08
C TRP A 190 -11.66 18.31 -47.41
N LYS A 191 -12.39 19.12 -48.13
CA LYS A 191 -13.11 20.27 -47.62
C LYS A 191 -14.57 19.89 -47.40
N CYS A 192 -15.03 20.02 -46.18
CA CYS A 192 -16.36 19.61 -45.75
C CYS A 192 -17.16 20.82 -45.32
N GLU A 193 -18.42 20.91 -45.75
CA GLU A 193 -19.39 21.82 -45.19
C GLU A 193 -20.24 21.11 -44.14
N LEU A 194 -20.34 21.68 -42.94
CA LEU A 194 -21.03 21.11 -41.80
C LEU A 194 -22.21 21.99 -41.40
N ASP A 195 -23.38 21.36 -41.18
CA ASP A 195 -24.50 21.96 -40.47
C ASP A 195 -24.37 21.62 -38.99
N THR A 196 -24.18 22.62 -38.16
CA THR A 196 -24.02 22.52 -36.72
C THR A 196 -25.30 22.89 -35.95
N GLY A 197 -26.45 22.93 -36.62
CA GLY A 197 -27.72 23.41 -36.05
C GLY A 197 -27.82 24.93 -35.96
N GLY A 198 -26.83 25.66 -36.48
CA GLY A 198 -26.75 27.12 -36.52
C GLY A 198 -26.16 27.63 -37.84
N ALA A 199 -25.00 28.29 -37.80
CA ALA A 199 -24.30 28.72 -39.02
C ALA A 199 -23.57 27.53 -39.66
N ALA A 200 -23.60 27.41 -40.99
CA ALA A 200 -22.79 26.43 -41.71
C ALA A 200 -21.30 26.73 -41.52
N VAL A 201 -20.52 25.68 -41.23
CA VAL A 201 -19.08 25.78 -40.99
C VAL A 201 -18.32 24.98 -42.04
N THR A 202 -17.21 25.52 -42.52
CA THR A 202 -16.34 24.82 -43.45
C THR A 202 -15.09 24.33 -42.73
N VAL A 203 -14.81 23.05 -42.80
CA VAL A 203 -13.62 22.41 -42.21
C VAL A 203 -12.85 21.61 -43.24
N THR A 204 -11.57 21.36 -42.98
CA THR A 204 -10.72 20.55 -43.84
C THR A 204 -10.19 19.36 -43.07
N THR A 205 -10.26 18.15 -43.61
CA THR A 205 -9.78 16.92 -42.98
C THR A 205 -8.98 16.09 -43.95
N GLY A 206 -8.00 15.34 -43.40
CA GLY A 206 -7.23 14.32 -44.11
C GLY A 206 -7.87 12.93 -44.10
N CYS A 207 -8.93 12.72 -43.35
CA CYS A 207 -9.58 11.42 -43.22
C CYS A 207 -10.38 11.09 -44.48
N GLN A 208 -10.26 9.83 -44.91
CA GLN A 208 -10.81 9.35 -46.20
C GLN A 208 -12.22 8.78 -46.10
N ASN A 209 -12.73 8.57 -44.90
CA ASN A 209 -14.00 7.92 -44.63
C ASN A 209 -15.20 8.87 -44.42
N ILE A 210 -15.10 10.11 -44.91
CA ILE A 210 -16.15 11.12 -44.78
C ILE A 210 -16.99 11.24 -46.04
N HIS A 211 -18.33 11.27 -45.90
CA HIS A 211 -19.28 11.39 -46.98
C HIS A 211 -20.35 12.44 -46.68
N ALA A 212 -20.94 13.02 -47.69
CA ALA A 212 -22.10 13.88 -47.53
C ALA A 212 -23.29 13.07 -46.99
N GLY A 213 -23.93 13.56 -45.94
CA GLY A 213 -24.97 12.88 -45.20
C GLY A 213 -24.50 12.25 -43.88
N ASP A 214 -23.19 12.14 -43.65
CA ASP A 214 -22.67 11.64 -42.37
C ASP A 214 -22.99 12.60 -41.23
N MET A 215 -23.26 12.03 -40.06
CA MET A 215 -23.30 12.75 -38.80
C MET A 215 -21.96 12.57 -38.10
N VAL A 216 -21.28 13.64 -37.75
CA VAL A 216 -19.92 13.62 -37.20
C VAL A 216 -19.84 14.39 -35.89
N ALA A 217 -18.87 14.03 -35.04
CA ALA A 217 -18.51 14.82 -33.89
C ALA A 217 -17.62 15.99 -34.32
N TYR A 218 -18.04 17.22 -34.03
CA TYR A 218 -17.35 18.46 -34.38
C TYR A 218 -16.95 19.26 -33.15
N ASN A 219 -15.67 19.50 -32.97
CA ASN A 219 -15.16 20.34 -31.88
C ASN A 219 -15.20 21.83 -32.30
N THR A 220 -16.08 22.57 -31.66
CA THR A 220 -16.33 23.99 -32.00
C THR A 220 -15.16 24.90 -31.59
N LYS A 221 -14.25 24.45 -30.75
CA LYS A 221 -13.09 25.23 -30.28
C LYS A 221 -11.86 25.04 -31.16
N SER A 222 -11.58 23.78 -31.57
CA SER A 222 -10.49 23.48 -32.52
C SER A 222 -10.93 23.62 -33.98
N GLU A 223 -12.22 23.85 -34.23
CA GLU A 223 -12.84 23.91 -35.56
C GLU A 223 -12.49 22.68 -36.43
N SER A 224 -12.47 21.47 -35.78
CA SER A 224 -12.11 20.22 -36.43
C SER A 224 -13.16 19.12 -36.22
N ILE A 225 -13.21 18.18 -37.16
CA ILE A 225 -14.00 16.96 -37.02
C ILE A 225 -13.15 15.99 -36.21
N CYS A 226 -13.77 15.38 -35.17
CA CYS A 226 -13.11 14.49 -34.24
C CYS A 226 -12.92 13.09 -34.81
N THR A 227 -11.85 12.42 -34.40
CA THR A 227 -11.61 10.98 -34.54
C THR A 227 -12.03 10.25 -33.27
N LEU A 228 -11.96 8.91 -33.24
CA LEU A 228 -12.12 8.13 -31.99
C LEU A 228 -11.08 8.54 -30.95
N ASP A 229 -9.84 8.76 -31.38
CA ASP A 229 -8.75 9.17 -30.51
C ASP A 229 -8.97 10.57 -29.92
N ASP A 230 -9.48 11.52 -30.72
CA ASP A 230 -9.84 12.85 -30.22
C ASP A 230 -10.90 12.81 -29.13
N LEU A 231 -11.71 11.76 -29.09
CA LEU A 231 -12.74 11.51 -28.07
C LEU A 231 -12.30 10.50 -27.02
N HIS A 232 -11.05 10.02 -27.06
CA HIS A 232 -10.51 8.99 -26.18
C HIS A 232 -11.40 7.74 -26.11
N ALA A 233 -12.04 7.40 -27.22
CA ALA A 233 -12.96 6.30 -27.37
C ALA A 233 -12.29 5.13 -28.09
N GLN A 234 -12.60 3.90 -27.67
CA GLN A 234 -12.08 2.68 -28.29
C GLN A 234 -13.05 2.15 -29.35
N GLN A 235 -12.52 1.51 -30.40
CA GLN A 235 -13.34 0.89 -31.43
C GLN A 235 -14.32 -0.16 -30.86
N ALA A 236 -13.93 -0.88 -29.80
CA ALA A 236 -14.82 -1.84 -29.13
C ALA A 236 -16.05 -1.18 -28.49
N GLU A 237 -15.94 0.09 -28.11
CA GLU A 237 -17.07 0.88 -27.57
C GLU A 237 -17.97 1.40 -28.72
N PHE A 238 -17.37 1.65 -29.90
CA PHE A 238 -18.02 2.19 -31.07
C PHE A 238 -17.71 1.32 -32.32
N PRO A 239 -18.29 0.11 -32.40
CA PRO A 239 -17.89 -0.91 -33.37
C PRO A 239 -18.14 -0.55 -34.84
N HIS A 240 -18.93 0.48 -35.10
CA HIS A 240 -19.21 0.98 -36.45
C HIS A 240 -18.21 2.03 -36.92
N CYS A 241 -17.29 2.49 -36.05
CA CYS A 241 -16.29 3.48 -36.38
C CYS A 241 -15.00 2.85 -36.88
N ILE A 242 -14.28 3.55 -37.74
CA ILE A 242 -12.97 3.15 -38.25
C ILE A 242 -11.88 3.71 -37.32
N PRO A 243 -10.90 2.91 -36.86
CA PRO A 243 -9.90 3.35 -35.88
C PRO A 243 -9.12 4.60 -36.29
N ASP A 244 -8.67 4.66 -37.53
CA ASP A 244 -7.84 5.75 -38.06
C ASP A 244 -8.65 6.79 -38.84
N GLY A 245 -9.96 6.85 -38.61
CA GLY A 245 -10.88 7.70 -39.35
C GLY A 245 -11.64 8.69 -38.47
N ILE A 246 -12.44 9.52 -39.14
CA ILE A 246 -13.39 10.40 -38.47
C ILE A 246 -14.38 9.56 -37.66
N PHE A 247 -14.71 10.03 -36.48
CA PHE A 247 -15.77 9.49 -35.66
C PHE A 247 -17.12 9.85 -36.27
N VAL A 248 -17.69 8.94 -37.05
CA VAL A 248 -19.01 9.08 -37.63
C VAL A 248 -20.04 8.54 -36.64
N LEU A 249 -21.04 9.38 -36.31
CA LEU A 249 -22.11 9.04 -35.40
C LEU A 249 -23.18 8.24 -36.14
N HIS A 250 -23.44 7.02 -35.66
CA HIS A 250 -24.47 6.12 -36.22
C HIS A 250 -25.73 6.02 -35.32
N GLU A 251 -25.83 6.90 -34.33
CA GLU A 251 -26.89 6.88 -33.32
C GLU A 251 -28.16 7.55 -33.86
N ASP A 252 -29.29 6.85 -33.71
CA ASP A 252 -30.61 7.38 -34.11
C ASP A 252 -31.01 8.61 -33.31
N GLY A 253 -31.61 9.60 -33.98
CA GLY A 253 -32.18 10.79 -33.35
C GLY A 253 -31.22 11.92 -33.04
N VAL A 254 -29.92 11.77 -33.30
CA VAL A 254 -28.90 12.81 -33.12
C VAL A 254 -29.12 13.94 -34.14
N LYS A 255 -29.09 15.18 -33.70
CA LYS A 255 -29.26 16.37 -34.53
C LYS A 255 -28.03 17.25 -34.50
N PRO A 256 -27.76 18.02 -35.56
CA PRO A 256 -26.73 19.04 -35.54
C PRO A 256 -26.92 20.01 -34.38
N GLY A 257 -25.84 20.26 -33.61
CA GLY A 257 -25.84 21.09 -32.41
C GLY A 257 -26.09 20.38 -31.10
N ASP A 258 -26.42 19.07 -31.11
CA ASP A 258 -26.57 18.28 -29.88
C ASP A 258 -25.21 18.15 -29.18
N ASP A 259 -25.25 18.18 -27.83
CA ASP A 259 -24.07 17.87 -27.00
C ASP A 259 -23.62 16.43 -27.24
N ILE A 260 -22.34 16.23 -27.49
CA ILE A 260 -21.79 14.90 -27.77
C ILE A 260 -21.79 13.98 -26.56
N LYS A 261 -21.75 14.51 -25.32
CA LYS A 261 -21.64 13.70 -24.10
C LYS A 261 -22.73 12.65 -23.98
N PRO A 262 -24.04 12.96 -24.09
CA PRO A 262 -25.07 11.95 -24.08
C PRO A 262 -25.01 11.00 -25.30
N VAL A 263 -24.55 11.53 -26.44
CA VAL A 263 -24.44 10.74 -27.67
C VAL A 263 -23.44 9.61 -27.54
N ILE A 264 -22.34 9.84 -26.86
CA ILE A 264 -21.28 8.84 -26.64
C ILE A 264 -21.31 8.22 -25.24
N GLY A 265 -22.34 8.52 -24.41
CA GLY A 265 -22.50 7.97 -23.06
C GLY A 265 -21.46 8.48 -22.05
N ALA A 266 -20.97 9.71 -22.26
CA ALA A 266 -20.02 10.36 -21.34
C ALA A 266 -20.71 11.28 -20.32
N ASP A 267 -22.05 11.25 -20.27
CA ASP A 267 -22.88 12.01 -19.34
C ASP A 267 -23.27 11.17 -18.11
N ASP A 268 -22.43 10.21 -17.75
CA ASP A 268 -22.59 9.40 -16.53
C ASP A 268 -21.55 9.80 -15.46
N HIS A 269 -21.88 9.50 -14.22
CA HIS A 269 -21.01 9.67 -13.07
C HIS A 269 -20.73 8.29 -12.46
N VAL A 270 -19.48 8.04 -12.13
CA VAL A 270 -19.03 6.77 -11.58
C VAL A 270 -18.54 6.96 -10.17
N ILE A 271 -19.03 6.15 -9.26
CA ILE A 271 -18.61 6.12 -7.86
C ILE A 271 -17.79 4.85 -7.63
N GLU A 272 -16.57 5.00 -7.11
CA GLU A 272 -15.72 3.88 -6.74
C GLU A 272 -15.92 3.54 -5.27
N PHE A 273 -16.37 2.31 -4.99
CA PHE A 273 -16.54 1.78 -3.65
C PHE A 273 -15.39 0.85 -3.26
N GLU A 274 -14.89 1.00 -2.03
CA GLU A 274 -14.07 0.00 -1.36
C GLU A 274 -14.96 -1.03 -0.66
N ILE A 275 -15.17 -2.17 -1.32
CA ILE A 275 -16.00 -3.25 -0.76
C ILE A 275 -15.14 -4.18 0.09
N THR A 276 -15.47 -4.26 1.36
CA THR A 276 -14.81 -5.16 2.33
C THR A 276 -15.09 -6.63 2.03
N PRO A 277 -14.19 -7.57 2.40
CA PRO A 277 -14.35 -9.00 2.07
C PRO A 277 -15.61 -9.66 2.63
N ASN A 278 -16.18 -9.11 3.71
CA ASN A 278 -17.41 -9.63 4.33
C ASN A 278 -18.71 -9.23 3.60
N ARG A 279 -18.62 -8.28 2.64
CA ARG A 279 -19.78 -7.76 1.90
C ARG A 279 -19.72 -8.11 0.40
N PRO A 280 -19.64 -9.42 0.03
CA PRO A 280 -19.64 -9.81 -1.39
C PRO A 280 -20.95 -9.44 -2.11
N ASP A 281 -22.04 -9.28 -1.41
CA ASP A 281 -23.33 -8.79 -1.93
C ASP A 281 -23.20 -7.41 -2.59
N CYS A 282 -22.38 -6.51 -2.03
CA CYS A 282 -22.11 -5.18 -2.56
C CYS A 282 -21.15 -5.15 -3.77
N LEU A 283 -20.66 -6.30 -4.24
CA LEU A 283 -19.90 -6.40 -5.50
C LEU A 283 -20.82 -6.42 -6.74
N SER A 284 -22.00 -5.83 -6.63
CA SER A 284 -23.04 -5.77 -7.67
C SER A 284 -23.79 -4.45 -7.63
N VAL A 285 -24.37 -4.06 -8.77
CA VAL A 285 -25.28 -2.91 -8.85
C VAL A 285 -26.48 -3.11 -7.94
N ILE A 286 -27.10 -4.31 -7.97
CA ILE A 286 -28.25 -4.64 -7.13
C ILE A 286 -27.90 -4.58 -5.64
N GLY A 287 -26.73 -5.08 -5.23
CA GLY A 287 -26.30 -5.03 -3.84
C GLY A 287 -26.08 -3.60 -3.34
N LEU A 288 -25.40 -2.77 -4.13
CA LEU A 288 -25.23 -1.35 -3.81
C LEU A 288 -26.56 -0.58 -3.90
N ALA A 289 -27.48 -0.99 -4.77
CA ALA A 289 -28.83 -0.40 -4.82
C ALA A 289 -29.65 -0.68 -3.54
N ARG A 290 -29.50 -1.89 -2.93
CA ARG A 290 -30.11 -2.18 -1.62
C ARG A 290 -29.60 -1.23 -0.55
N GLU A 291 -28.29 -1.06 -0.45
CA GLU A 291 -27.65 -0.14 0.50
C GLU A 291 -28.08 1.32 0.25
N THR A 292 -28.08 1.73 -1.03
CA THR A 292 -28.49 3.09 -1.43
C THR A 292 -29.95 3.36 -1.08
N ALA A 293 -30.84 2.42 -1.34
CA ALA A 293 -32.28 2.57 -1.04
C ALA A 293 -32.49 2.85 0.45
N VAL A 294 -31.82 2.10 1.33
CA VAL A 294 -31.94 2.30 2.78
C VAL A 294 -31.27 3.61 3.21
N THR A 295 -30.08 3.91 2.70
CA THR A 295 -29.33 5.14 3.03
C THR A 295 -30.13 6.39 2.75
N PHE A 296 -30.86 6.42 1.64
CA PHE A 296 -31.63 7.61 1.22
C PHE A 296 -33.13 7.48 1.49
N GLY A 297 -33.58 6.41 2.17
CA GLY A 297 -35.00 6.19 2.48
C GLY A 297 -35.87 6.08 1.22
N LYS A 298 -35.34 5.43 0.17
CA LYS A 298 -36.01 5.24 -1.13
C LYS A 298 -36.48 3.81 -1.29
N GLU A 299 -37.36 3.59 -2.26
CA GLU A 299 -37.86 2.26 -2.63
C GLU A 299 -36.86 1.58 -3.57
N LEU A 300 -36.53 0.32 -3.29
CA LEU A 300 -35.75 -0.54 -4.17
C LEU A 300 -36.64 -1.20 -5.20
N LYS A 301 -36.37 -1.02 -6.47
CA LYS A 301 -37.00 -1.73 -7.58
C LYS A 301 -36.25 -3.02 -7.87
N THR A 302 -36.87 -4.14 -7.70
CA THR A 302 -36.30 -5.45 -8.04
C THR A 302 -36.84 -5.94 -9.37
N HIS A 303 -36.02 -6.58 -10.15
CA HIS A 303 -36.39 -7.25 -11.40
C HIS A 303 -36.29 -8.76 -11.21
N ALA A 304 -37.35 -9.48 -11.54
CA ALA A 304 -37.36 -10.93 -11.59
C ALA A 304 -37.23 -11.35 -13.07
N PRO A 305 -36.13 -11.99 -13.49
CA PRO A 305 -35.95 -12.37 -14.88
C PRO A 305 -37.01 -13.35 -15.38
N ILE A 306 -37.47 -13.15 -16.60
CA ILE A 306 -38.49 -14.00 -17.25
C ILE A 306 -37.89 -14.57 -18.52
N VAL A 307 -37.70 -15.89 -18.55
CA VAL A 307 -37.22 -16.62 -19.74
C VAL A 307 -38.42 -17.17 -20.48
N LYS A 308 -38.61 -16.79 -21.75
CA LYS A 308 -39.73 -17.25 -22.58
C LYS A 308 -39.52 -18.66 -23.07
N GLY A 309 -38.29 -18.99 -23.46
CA GLY A 309 -37.96 -20.29 -24.00
C GLY A 309 -38.48 -20.54 -25.41
N GLY A 310 -38.61 -21.81 -25.76
CA GLY A 310 -39.26 -22.26 -27.01
C GLY A 310 -38.28 -22.61 -28.16
N ALA A 311 -36.95 -22.57 -27.94
CA ALA A 311 -36.03 -23.12 -28.94
C ALA A 311 -36.17 -24.64 -29.07
N GLU A 312 -35.87 -25.15 -30.26
CA GLU A 312 -35.92 -26.58 -30.55
C GLU A 312 -34.93 -27.39 -29.73
N GLY A 313 -35.41 -28.51 -29.13
CA GLY A 313 -34.57 -29.46 -28.38
C GLY A 313 -35.02 -29.64 -26.92
N VAL A 314 -34.49 -30.70 -26.32
CA VAL A 314 -34.69 -31.00 -24.89
C VAL A 314 -33.38 -30.81 -24.19
N LEU A 315 -33.27 -29.87 -23.26
CA LEU A 315 -32.03 -29.48 -22.63
C LEU A 315 -31.27 -30.67 -22.04
N THR A 316 -31.95 -31.60 -21.35
CA THR A 316 -31.34 -32.76 -20.72
C THR A 316 -30.84 -33.85 -21.68
N GLU A 317 -31.28 -33.78 -22.95
CA GLU A 317 -30.77 -34.63 -24.04
C GLU A 317 -29.55 -34.01 -24.72
N LEU A 318 -29.46 -32.68 -24.74
CA LEU A 318 -28.42 -31.92 -25.36
C LEU A 318 -27.19 -31.74 -24.42
N LEU A 319 -27.47 -31.48 -23.14
CA LEU A 319 -26.45 -31.15 -22.14
C LEU A 319 -26.63 -31.96 -20.85
N SER A 320 -25.55 -32.55 -20.37
CA SER A 320 -25.47 -33.13 -19.03
C SER A 320 -24.37 -32.43 -18.21
N VAL A 321 -24.62 -32.33 -16.89
CA VAL A 321 -23.63 -31.70 -15.99
C VAL A 321 -23.40 -32.64 -14.82
N GLU A 322 -22.15 -32.80 -14.44
CA GLU A 322 -21.70 -33.57 -13.28
C GLU A 322 -20.75 -32.75 -12.41
N THR A 323 -20.90 -32.90 -11.10
CA THR A 323 -20.07 -32.16 -10.12
C THR A 323 -19.37 -33.12 -9.16
N PRO A 324 -18.41 -33.93 -9.63
CA PRO A 324 -17.66 -34.85 -8.76
C PRO A 324 -16.96 -34.13 -7.58
N ALA A 325 -16.60 -32.86 -7.75
CA ALA A 325 -16.04 -32.03 -6.69
C ALA A 325 -17.16 -31.25 -5.95
N ALA A 326 -18.18 -31.98 -5.49
CA ALA A 326 -19.36 -31.41 -4.82
C ALA A 326 -19.04 -30.56 -3.59
N ASP A 327 -17.92 -30.84 -2.91
CA ASP A 327 -17.40 -30.09 -1.78
C ASP A 327 -16.87 -28.69 -2.17
N LEU A 328 -16.49 -28.49 -3.43
CA LEU A 328 -15.95 -27.24 -3.98
C LEU A 328 -16.94 -26.49 -4.90
N CYS A 329 -18.06 -27.11 -5.24
CA CYS A 329 -19.09 -26.53 -6.08
C CYS A 329 -20.47 -26.67 -5.40
N PRO A 330 -20.85 -25.76 -4.49
CA PRO A 330 -22.14 -25.81 -3.79
C PRO A 330 -23.34 -25.85 -4.73
N ARG A 331 -23.32 -25.09 -5.82
CA ARG A 331 -24.40 -25.08 -6.83
C ARG A 331 -23.84 -24.81 -8.22
N TYR A 332 -24.41 -25.48 -9.21
CA TYR A 332 -24.09 -25.26 -10.61
C TYR A 332 -25.38 -25.17 -11.42
N THR A 333 -25.57 -24.07 -12.15
CA THR A 333 -26.73 -23.88 -13.03
C THR A 333 -26.24 -23.68 -14.46
N ALA A 334 -27.00 -24.26 -15.42
CA ALA A 334 -26.70 -24.07 -16.83
C ALA A 334 -27.98 -23.96 -17.66
N ARG A 335 -27.94 -23.13 -18.69
CA ARG A 335 -28.95 -23.01 -19.74
C ARG A 335 -28.30 -23.03 -21.11
N MET A 336 -29.06 -23.38 -22.15
CA MET A 336 -28.61 -23.45 -23.51
C MET A 336 -29.36 -22.46 -24.40
N VAL A 337 -28.61 -21.79 -25.26
CA VAL A 337 -29.12 -20.87 -26.29
C VAL A 337 -28.68 -21.39 -27.64
N ARG A 338 -29.61 -21.41 -28.59
CA ARG A 338 -29.39 -21.86 -29.98
C ARG A 338 -29.62 -20.70 -30.95
N ASN A 339 -29.19 -20.93 -32.21
CA ASN A 339 -29.32 -19.95 -33.29
C ASN A 339 -28.77 -18.56 -32.91
N VAL A 340 -27.66 -18.57 -32.18
CA VAL A 340 -26.97 -17.35 -31.72
C VAL A 340 -26.44 -16.56 -32.89
N LYS A 341 -26.58 -15.26 -32.85
CA LYS A 341 -26.03 -14.29 -33.79
C LYS A 341 -25.06 -13.39 -33.05
N ILE A 342 -23.78 -13.61 -33.26
CA ILE A 342 -22.76 -12.76 -32.68
C ILE A 342 -22.79 -11.38 -33.37
N ALA A 343 -22.90 -10.35 -32.56
CA ALA A 343 -22.93 -8.96 -32.99
C ALA A 343 -22.40 -8.05 -31.85
N PRO A 344 -22.08 -6.80 -32.16
CA PRO A 344 -21.82 -5.80 -31.11
C PRO A 344 -23.03 -5.65 -30.18
N SER A 345 -22.78 -5.45 -28.91
CA SER A 345 -23.81 -5.16 -27.92
C SER A 345 -24.51 -3.82 -28.19
N PRO A 346 -25.75 -3.64 -27.80
CA PRO A 346 -26.44 -2.37 -27.96
C PRO A 346 -25.73 -1.27 -27.14
N LYS A 347 -25.88 -0.02 -27.58
CA LYS A 347 -25.25 1.16 -26.98
C LYS A 347 -25.39 1.22 -25.46
N TRP A 348 -26.61 1.08 -24.93
CA TRP A 348 -26.87 1.15 -23.49
C TRP A 348 -26.08 0.11 -22.67
N MET A 349 -25.86 -1.09 -23.21
CA MET A 349 -25.10 -2.14 -22.54
C MET A 349 -23.60 -1.81 -22.55
N ARG A 350 -23.10 -1.35 -23.69
CA ARG A 350 -21.69 -0.94 -23.83
C ARG A 350 -21.33 0.24 -22.90
N GLU A 351 -22.23 1.23 -22.81
CA GLU A 351 -22.05 2.38 -21.91
C GLU A 351 -21.99 1.97 -20.44
N ARG A 352 -22.89 1.08 -20.01
CA ARG A 352 -22.88 0.57 -18.63
C ARG A 352 -21.63 -0.23 -18.31
N LEU A 353 -21.23 -1.13 -19.19
CA LEU A 353 -20.00 -1.90 -19.02
C LEU A 353 -18.78 -0.98 -18.95
N ARG A 354 -18.68 -0.01 -19.85
CA ARG A 354 -17.60 0.98 -19.83
C ARG A 354 -17.58 1.80 -18.53
N ALA A 355 -18.72 2.27 -18.06
CA ALA A 355 -18.83 3.01 -16.81
C ALA A 355 -18.36 2.16 -15.60
N MET A 356 -18.54 0.84 -15.68
CA MET A 356 -18.06 -0.10 -14.67
C MET A 356 -16.59 -0.54 -14.87
N GLY A 357 -15.90 -0.01 -15.87
CA GLY A 357 -14.52 -0.36 -16.20
C GLY A 357 -14.34 -1.66 -16.99
N ILE A 358 -15.44 -2.21 -17.56
CA ILE A 358 -15.42 -3.44 -18.37
C ILE A 358 -15.42 -3.07 -19.84
N ARG A 359 -14.46 -3.61 -20.59
CA ARG A 359 -14.38 -3.42 -22.04
C ARG A 359 -15.41 -4.29 -22.77
N PRO A 360 -16.31 -3.72 -23.61
CA PRO A 360 -17.22 -4.48 -24.44
C PRO A 360 -16.48 -5.36 -25.47
N ILE A 361 -17.04 -6.52 -25.79
CA ILE A 361 -16.47 -7.49 -26.74
C ILE A 361 -17.50 -7.85 -27.81
N ASN A 362 -18.52 -8.60 -27.45
CA ASN A 362 -19.66 -8.96 -28.30
C ASN A 362 -20.89 -9.23 -27.41
N ASN A 363 -22.05 -9.30 -28.01
CA ASN A 363 -23.33 -9.41 -27.29
C ASN A 363 -23.39 -10.58 -26.29
N ILE A 364 -22.83 -11.74 -26.58
CA ILE A 364 -22.87 -12.92 -25.68
C ILE A 364 -21.91 -12.76 -24.50
N VAL A 365 -20.67 -12.37 -24.77
CA VAL A 365 -19.65 -12.12 -23.72
C VAL A 365 -20.04 -10.93 -22.87
N ASP A 366 -20.59 -9.89 -23.49
CA ASP A 366 -21.04 -8.69 -22.76
C ASP A 366 -22.26 -8.97 -21.88
N ILE A 367 -23.16 -9.88 -22.28
CA ILE A 367 -24.25 -10.36 -21.42
C ILE A 367 -23.70 -11.01 -20.15
N THR A 368 -22.69 -11.88 -20.25
CA THR A 368 -22.09 -12.50 -19.05
C THR A 368 -21.42 -11.47 -18.13
N ASN A 369 -20.72 -10.50 -18.71
CA ASN A 369 -20.10 -9.41 -17.96
C ASN A 369 -21.17 -8.48 -17.35
N TYR A 370 -22.23 -8.19 -18.09
CA TYR A 370 -23.33 -7.36 -17.61
C TYR A 370 -24.02 -7.99 -16.39
N VAL A 371 -24.33 -9.28 -16.46
CA VAL A 371 -24.95 -10.01 -15.34
C VAL A 371 -24.00 -10.11 -14.15
N MET A 372 -22.70 -10.30 -14.40
CA MET A 372 -21.68 -10.27 -13.34
C MET A 372 -21.65 -8.93 -12.61
N MET A 373 -21.84 -7.82 -13.29
CA MET A 373 -21.86 -6.50 -12.65
C MET A 373 -23.23 -6.21 -12.03
N GLU A 374 -24.33 -6.61 -12.67
CA GLU A 374 -25.69 -6.39 -12.17
C GLU A 374 -25.98 -7.21 -10.91
N TYR A 375 -25.70 -8.52 -10.92
CA TYR A 375 -26.00 -9.49 -9.87
C TYR A 375 -24.83 -9.82 -8.95
N GLY A 376 -23.58 -9.48 -9.34
CA GLY A 376 -22.39 -9.89 -8.61
C GLY A 376 -21.99 -11.34 -8.85
N GLN A 377 -22.64 -12.03 -9.77
CA GLN A 377 -22.47 -13.44 -10.09
C GLN A 377 -21.64 -13.57 -11.39
N PRO A 378 -20.34 -13.97 -11.31
CA PRO A 378 -19.59 -14.25 -12.51
C PRO A 378 -20.20 -15.42 -13.28
N MET A 379 -20.25 -15.25 -14.59
CA MET A 379 -20.79 -16.24 -15.54
C MET A 379 -19.77 -16.58 -16.60
N HIS A 380 -19.96 -17.72 -17.25
CA HIS A 380 -19.21 -18.08 -18.44
C HIS A 380 -20.13 -18.54 -19.55
N ALA A 381 -19.69 -18.36 -20.78
CA ALA A 381 -20.37 -18.82 -21.99
C ALA A 381 -19.43 -19.75 -22.76
N PHE A 382 -19.86 -21.00 -22.98
CA PHE A 382 -19.14 -21.97 -23.78
C PHE A 382 -19.76 -22.07 -25.17
N ASP A 383 -18.94 -22.07 -26.22
CA ASP A 383 -19.37 -22.52 -27.52
C ASP A 383 -19.64 -24.02 -27.46
N TYR A 384 -20.87 -24.42 -27.66
CA TYR A 384 -21.29 -25.82 -27.50
C TYR A 384 -20.58 -26.80 -28.44
N ARG A 385 -20.10 -26.35 -29.61
CA ARG A 385 -19.31 -27.17 -30.56
C ARG A 385 -18.04 -27.74 -29.92
N TYR A 386 -17.51 -27.03 -28.95
CA TYR A 386 -16.27 -27.38 -28.26
C TYR A 386 -16.51 -28.09 -26.90
N VAL A 387 -17.75 -28.28 -26.47
CA VAL A 387 -18.13 -29.08 -25.31
C VAL A 387 -18.32 -30.54 -25.77
N LYS A 388 -17.27 -31.34 -25.72
CA LYS A 388 -17.29 -32.71 -26.25
C LYS A 388 -18.22 -33.61 -25.43
N GLY A 389 -19.03 -34.39 -26.16
CA GLY A 389 -20.05 -35.27 -25.57
C GLY A 389 -21.29 -34.56 -25.06
N GLY A 390 -21.43 -33.22 -25.22
CA GLY A 390 -22.50 -32.44 -24.61
C GLY A 390 -22.47 -32.54 -23.08
N ARG A 391 -21.28 -32.64 -22.50
CA ARG A 391 -21.11 -32.93 -21.06
C ARG A 391 -20.16 -31.94 -20.40
N ILE A 392 -20.57 -31.41 -19.28
CA ILE A 392 -19.76 -30.54 -18.41
C ILE A 392 -19.49 -31.29 -17.11
N ILE A 393 -18.22 -31.28 -16.69
CA ILE A 393 -17.76 -31.98 -15.49
C ILE A 393 -16.96 -30.99 -14.62
N VAL A 394 -17.48 -30.66 -13.44
CA VAL A 394 -16.79 -29.82 -12.46
C VAL A 394 -15.94 -30.71 -11.55
N ARG A 395 -14.62 -30.72 -11.80
CA ARG A 395 -13.69 -31.63 -11.10
C ARG A 395 -12.41 -30.92 -10.70
N ARG A 396 -11.65 -31.56 -9.82
CA ARG A 396 -10.27 -31.15 -9.58
C ARG A 396 -9.40 -31.46 -10.82
N ALA A 397 -8.43 -30.58 -11.10
CA ALA A 397 -7.46 -30.84 -12.13
C ALA A 397 -6.62 -32.08 -11.80
N ALA A 398 -6.12 -32.78 -12.85
CA ALA A 398 -5.11 -33.81 -12.67
C ALA A 398 -3.72 -33.18 -12.43
N GLU A 399 -2.80 -33.94 -11.83
CA GLU A 399 -1.42 -33.48 -11.65
C GLU A 399 -0.74 -33.28 -13.00
N GLY A 400 -0.26 -32.05 -13.26
CA GLY A 400 0.41 -31.69 -14.50
C GLY A 400 -0.51 -31.54 -15.71
N GLU A 401 -1.84 -31.53 -15.54
CA GLU A 401 -2.80 -31.19 -16.60
C GLU A 401 -2.51 -29.78 -17.14
N GLU A 402 -2.64 -29.59 -18.44
CA GLU A 402 -2.40 -28.30 -19.08
C GLU A 402 -3.68 -27.74 -19.70
N LEU A 403 -3.88 -26.42 -19.54
CA LEU A 403 -4.95 -25.66 -20.18
C LEU A 403 -4.40 -24.34 -20.72
N THR A 404 -4.69 -24.03 -21.97
CA THR A 404 -4.50 -22.67 -22.51
C THR A 404 -5.70 -21.82 -22.12
N THR A 405 -5.47 -20.74 -21.39
CA THR A 405 -6.51 -19.81 -20.96
C THR A 405 -6.76 -18.72 -22.03
N LEU A 406 -7.88 -17.99 -21.90
CA LEU A 406 -8.30 -16.93 -22.86
C LEU A 406 -7.25 -15.82 -23.07
N ASP A 407 -6.28 -15.69 -22.20
CA ASP A 407 -5.12 -14.78 -22.34
C ASP A 407 -3.97 -15.39 -23.21
N GLY A 408 -4.19 -16.55 -23.82
CA GLY A 408 -3.22 -17.25 -24.69
C GLY A 408 -2.09 -17.96 -23.94
N ASN A 409 -2.10 -17.98 -22.61
CA ASN A 409 -1.04 -18.60 -21.81
C ASN A 409 -1.37 -20.05 -21.46
N VAL A 410 -0.37 -20.94 -21.64
CA VAL A 410 -0.47 -22.33 -21.19
C VAL A 410 -0.23 -22.39 -19.68
N ARG A 411 -1.21 -22.92 -18.94
CA ARG A 411 -1.18 -23.08 -17.49
C ARG A 411 -1.01 -24.53 -17.11
N LYS A 412 -0.02 -24.82 -16.27
CA LYS A 412 0.18 -26.14 -15.70
C LYS A 412 -0.56 -26.24 -14.37
N LEU A 413 -1.45 -27.23 -14.28
CA LEU A 413 -2.41 -27.36 -13.20
C LEU A 413 -1.96 -28.42 -12.18
N ASN A 414 -2.58 -28.38 -11.00
CA ASN A 414 -2.42 -29.37 -9.94
C ASN A 414 -3.77 -29.66 -9.25
N PRO A 415 -3.93 -30.73 -8.46
CA PRO A 415 -5.19 -31.15 -7.87
C PRO A 415 -5.87 -30.15 -6.91
N ASN A 416 -5.19 -29.05 -6.51
CA ASN A 416 -5.80 -28.00 -5.71
C ASN A 416 -6.58 -26.98 -6.57
N ILE A 417 -6.54 -27.11 -7.89
CA ILE A 417 -7.22 -26.22 -8.83
C ILE A 417 -8.49 -26.91 -9.30
N LEU A 418 -9.61 -26.18 -9.27
CA LEU A 418 -10.90 -26.63 -9.81
C LEU A 418 -10.99 -26.27 -11.28
N VAL A 419 -11.44 -27.21 -12.10
CA VAL A 419 -11.61 -27.03 -13.54
C VAL A 419 -13.03 -27.39 -13.97
N ILE A 420 -13.49 -26.71 -15.01
CA ILE A 420 -14.61 -27.14 -15.84
C ILE A 420 -14.02 -27.98 -16.97
N ALA A 421 -14.50 -29.19 -17.14
CA ALA A 421 -14.02 -30.12 -18.16
C ALA A 421 -15.19 -30.64 -19.01
N ASP A 422 -14.85 -31.10 -20.22
CA ASP A 422 -15.73 -31.95 -21.02
C ASP A 422 -15.37 -33.43 -20.84
N ASP A 423 -15.88 -34.31 -21.69
CA ASP A 423 -15.53 -35.75 -21.69
C ASP A 423 -14.04 -36.06 -21.93
N THR A 424 -13.27 -35.09 -22.44
CA THR A 424 -11.91 -35.30 -22.94
C THR A 424 -10.84 -34.48 -22.24
N ARG A 425 -11.14 -33.25 -21.82
CA ARG A 425 -10.17 -32.28 -21.37
C ARG A 425 -10.79 -31.18 -20.50
N ALA A 426 -9.95 -30.38 -19.83
CA ALA A 426 -10.37 -29.13 -19.22
C ALA A 426 -10.71 -28.08 -20.30
N VAL A 427 -11.80 -27.35 -20.07
CA VAL A 427 -12.29 -26.25 -20.94
C VAL A 427 -12.34 -24.91 -20.22
N GLY A 428 -12.05 -24.88 -18.92
CA GLY A 428 -11.95 -23.65 -18.13
C GLY A 428 -11.38 -23.87 -16.74
N LEU A 429 -10.81 -22.82 -16.18
CA LEU A 429 -10.47 -22.74 -14.77
C LEU A 429 -11.69 -22.23 -14.03
N ALA A 430 -12.32 -23.10 -13.22
CA ALA A 430 -13.56 -22.75 -12.52
C ALA A 430 -13.39 -21.47 -11.68
N GLY A 431 -14.25 -20.48 -11.93
CA GLY A 431 -14.26 -19.21 -11.20
C GLY A 431 -13.03 -18.30 -11.40
N ILE A 432 -12.12 -18.65 -12.31
CA ILE A 432 -10.90 -17.86 -12.58
C ILE A 432 -10.90 -17.35 -14.02
N MET A 433 -10.81 -18.23 -15.01
CA MET A 433 -10.76 -17.84 -16.43
C MET A 433 -11.16 -18.99 -17.34
N GLY A 434 -11.91 -18.69 -18.41
CA GLY A 434 -12.25 -19.66 -19.46
C GLY A 434 -11.03 -20.18 -20.21
N GLY A 435 -11.20 -21.32 -20.87
CA GLY A 435 -10.22 -21.86 -21.79
C GLY A 435 -10.38 -21.28 -23.20
N GLU A 436 -9.28 -21.00 -23.89
CA GLU A 436 -9.24 -20.61 -25.31
C GLU A 436 -9.97 -21.64 -26.19
N ASN A 437 -9.90 -22.90 -25.80
CA ASN A 437 -10.45 -24.04 -26.53
C ASN A 437 -12.00 -24.17 -26.45
N SER A 438 -12.69 -23.24 -25.84
CA SER A 438 -14.17 -23.22 -25.73
C SER A 438 -14.73 -21.79 -25.78
N GLU A 439 -13.93 -20.83 -26.25
CA GLU A 439 -14.32 -19.43 -26.34
C GLU A 439 -15.44 -19.17 -27.38
N ILE A 440 -16.16 -18.08 -27.17
CA ILE A 440 -17.15 -17.57 -28.11
C ILE A 440 -16.44 -16.87 -29.27
N VAL A 441 -16.67 -17.33 -30.49
CA VAL A 441 -16.09 -16.79 -31.72
C VAL A 441 -17.21 -16.29 -32.66
N ASP A 442 -16.84 -15.55 -33.67
CA ASP A 442 -17.80 -14.86 -34.60
C ASP A 442 -18.81 -15.79 -35.25
N ASP A 443 -18.50 -17.07 -35.42
CA ASP A 443 -19.35 -18.08 -36.06
C ASP A 443 -20.00 -19.05 -35.06
N THR A 444 -20.01 -18.68 -33.75
CA THR A 444 -20.70 -19.43 -32.69
C THR A 444 -22.20 -19.43 -32.94
N VAL A 445 -22.83 -20.63 -32.88
CA VAL A 445 -24.27 -20.83 -33.15
C VAL A 445 -25.03 -21.31 -31.93
N ASP A 446 -24.46 -22.20 -31.14
CA ASP A 446 -25.07 -22.73 -29.91
C ASP A 446 -24.14 -22.44 -28.71
N VAL A 447 -24.71 -21.95 -27.65
CA VAL A 447 -24.02 -21.48 -26.44
C VAL A 447 -24.58 -22.14 -25.19
N VAL A 448 -23.71 -22.56 -24.29
CA VAL A 448 -24.08 -22.97 -22.94
C VAL A 448 -23.66 -21.86 -21.97
N PHE A 449 -24.61 -21.25 -21.26
CA PHE A 449 -24.33 -20.37 -20.14
C PHE A 449 -24.11 -21.17 -18.86
N GLU A 450 -23.05 -20.85 -18.16
CA GLU A 450 -22.72 -21.31 -16.82
C GLU A 450 -22.97 -20.19 -15.82
N SER A 451 -23.66 -20.51 -14.73
CA SER A 451 -23.70 -19.69 -13.53
C SER A 451 -23.56 -20.64 -12.33
N ALA A 452 -22.41 -20.57 -11.67
CA ALA A 452 -22.06 -21.54 -10.63
C ALA A 452 -21.56 -20.83 -9.35
N ASN A 453 -21.66 -21.54 -8.25
CA ASN A 453 -21.04 -21.13 -6.98
C ASN A 453 -19.88 -22.08 -6.67
N PHE A 454 -18.72 -21.51 -6.38
CA PHE A 454 -17.50 -22.25 -6.07
C PHE A 454 -16.97 -21.87 -4.69
N ASP A 455 -16.26 -22.79 -4.01
CA ASP A 455 -15.58 -22.51 -2.75
C ASP A 455 -14.55 -21.39 -2.90
N GLY A 456 -14.78 -20.26 -2.23
CA GLY A 456 -13.94 -19.08 -2.36
C GLY A 456 -12.48 -19.30 -1.96
N THR A 457 -12.23 -20.20 -0.99
CA THR A 457 -10.87 -20.54 -0.57
C THR A 457 -10.13 -21.30 -1.67
N CYS A 458 -10.81 -22.23 -2.33
CA CYS A 458 -10.26 -22.97 -3.46
C CYS A 458 -9.92 -22.02 -4.62
N ILE A 459 -10.85 -21.14 -4.99
CA ILE A 459 -10.62 -20.17 -6.08
C ILE A 459 -9.46 -19.24 -5.75
N ARG A 460 -9.41 -18.67 -4.53
CA ARG A 460 -8.31 -17.81 -4.11
C ARG A 460 -6.94 -18.50 -4.17
N LYS A 461 -6.85 -19.74 -3.66
CA LYS A 461 -5.60 -20.52 -3.68
C LYS A 461 -5.19 -20.89 -5.11
N GLY A 462 -6.17 -21.26 -5.96
CA GLY A 462 -5.95 -21.58 -7.36
C GLY A 462 -5.43 -20.35 -8.12
N ALA A 463 -6.10 -19.23 -8.03
CA ALA A 463 -5.71 -17.97 -8.66
C ALA A 463 -4.30 -17.52 -8.23
N LEU A 464 -4.02 -17.57 -6.93
CA LEU A 464 -2.70 -17.22 -6.39
C LEU A 464 -1.59 -18.16 -6.91
N SER A 465 -1.85 -19.47 -6.96
CA SER A 465 -0.86 -20.45 -7.44
C SER A 465 -0.52 -20.29 -8.92
N LEU A 466 -1.46 -19.77 -9.71
CA LEU A 466 -1.29 -19.48 -11.13
C LEU A 466 -0.78 -18.06 -11.42
N GLY A 467 -0.64 -17.22 -10.37
CA GLY A 467 -0.29 -15.81 -10.50
C GLY A 467 -1.34 -15.00 -11.26
N MET A 468 -2.62 -15.40 -11.17
CA MET A 468 -3.74 -14.78 -11.87
C MET A 468 -4.70 -14.10 -10.87
N ARG A 469 -5.16 -12.91 -11.23
CA ARG A 469 -6.28 -12.26 -10.54
C ARG A 469 -7.21 -11.68 -11.59
N THR A 470 -8.43 -12.16 -11.62
CA THR A 470 -9.48 -11.72 -12.55
C THR A 470 -10.65 -11.13 -11.77
N GLU A 471 -11.54 -10.39 -12.44
CA GLU A 471 -12.79 -9.90 -11.82
C GLU A 471 -13.63 -11.05 -11.26
N ALA A 472 -13.71 -12.17 -11.97
CA ALA A 472 -14.42 -13.36 -11.50
C ALA A 472 -13.81 -13.93 -10.22
N SER A 473 -12.47 -14.18 -10.22
CA SER A 473 -11.78 -14.73 -9.05
C SER A 473 -11.85 -13.79 -7.83
N ALA A 474 -11.78 -12.47 -8.06
CA ALA A 474 -11.90 -11.47 -7.00
C ALA A 474 -13.30 -11.43 -6.35
N LYS A 475 -14.34 -11.82 -7.07
CA LYS A 475 -15.71 -11.98 -6.53
C LYS A 475 -15.87 -13.33 -5.83
N PHE A 476 -15.49 -14.45 -6.46
CA PHE A 476 -15.63 -15.78 -5.87
C PHE A 476 -14.83 -15.95 -4.58
N GLU A 477 -13.62 -15.39 -4.49
CA GLU A 477 -12.78 -15.52 -3.28
C GLU A 477 -13.41 -14.96 -2.00
N LYS A 478 -14.44 -14.09 -2.13
CA LYS A 478 -15.15 -13.47 -1.01
C LYS A 478 -16.41 -14.26 -0.57
N GLY A 479 -16.75 -15.36 -1.25
CA GLY A 479 -17.88 -16.22 -0.90
C GLY A 479 -19.21 -15.64 -1.41
N LEU A 480 -19.56 -15.96 -2.65
CA LEU A 480 -20.81 -15.54 -3.26
C LEU A 480 -22.00 -16.38 -2.76
N ASP A 481 -23.22 -15.82 -2.87
CA ASP A 481 -24.45 -16.49 -2.52
C ASP A 481 -24.83 -17.58 -3.54
N PRO A 482 -24.91 -18.87 -3.14
CA PRO A 482 -25.35 -19.92 -4.06
C PRO A 482 -26.80 -19.74 -4.59
N MET A 483 -27.62 -18.99 -3.87
CA MET A 483 -29.00 -18.72 -4.32
C MET A 483 -29.06 -17.78 -5.52
N ASN A 484 -27.99 -17.01 -5.76
CA ASN A 484 -27.92 -16.03 -6.84
C ASN A 484 -27.62 -16.66 -8.23
N THR A 485 -27.18 -17.92 -8.28
CA THR A 485 -26.79 -18.58 -9.55
C THR A 485 -27.96 -18.71 -10.53
N LEU A 486 -29.12 -19.11 -10.06
CA LEU A 486 -30.30 -19.31 -10.91
C LEU A 486 -30.89 -18.00 -11.45
N PRO A 487 -31.12 -16.94 -10.63
CA PRO A 487 -31.59 -15.66 -11.17
C PRO A 487 -30.60 -15.05 -12.18
N ALA A 488 -29.26 -15.25 -11.96
CA ALA A 488 -28.26 -14.74 -12.87
C ALA A 488 -28.28 -15.42 -14.26
N VAL A 489 -28.38 -16.75 -14.32
CA VAL A 489 -28.47 -17.45 -15.61
C VAL A 489 -29.81 -17.15 -16.32
N ASP A 490 -30.89 -16.98 -15.56
CA ASP A 490 -32.18 -16.58 -16.12
C ASP A 490 -32.12 -15.16 -16.71
N ARG A 491 -31.42 -14.23 -16.03
CA ARG A 491 -31.20 -12.87 -16.54
C ARG A 491 -30.38 -12.86 -17.82
N ALA A 492 -29.34 -13.68 -17.91
CA ALA A 492 -28.54 -13.79 -19.14
C ALA A 492 -29.40 -14.27 -20.31
N CYS A 493 -30.27 -15.29 -20.09
CA CYS A 493 -31.21 -15.77 -21.10
C CYS A 493 -32.26 -14.73 -21.47
N GLU A 494 -32.82 -14.03 -20.51
CA GLU A 494 -33.76 -12.92 -20.78
C GLU A 494 -33.08 -11.81 -21.64
N LEU A 495 -31.81 -11.48 -21.36
CA LEU A 495 -31.06 -10.51 -22.17
C LEU A 495 -30.83 -11.03 -23.60
N VAL A 496 -30.53 -12.32 -23.79
CA VAL A 496 -30.42 -12.92 -25.14
C VAL A 496 -31.71 -12.73 -25.92
N GLU A 497 -32.86 -13.04 -25.29
CA GLU A 497 -34.18 -12.90 -25.90
C GLU A 497 -34.52 -11.43 -26.17
N LEU A 498 -34.22 -10.53 -25.22
CA LEU A 498 -34.45 -9.09 -25.36
C LEU A 498 -33.69 -8.50 -26.54
N LEU A 499 -32.46 -8.95 -26.74
CA LEU A 499 -31.58 -8.50 -27.83
C LEU A 499 -31.84 -9.21 -29.14
N GLY A 500 -32.67 -10.26 -29.17
CA GLY A 500 -32.85 -11.11 -30.33
C GLY A 500 -31.54 -11.80 -30.78
N ALA A 501 -30.62 -12.01 -29.81
CA ALA A 501 -29.29 -12.57 -30.04
C ALA A 501 -29.28 -14.10 -30.17
N GLY A 502 -30.37 -14.78 -29.87
CA GLY A 502 -30.53 -16.24 -29.98
C GLY A 502 -31.88 -16.68 -29.42
N GLU A 503 -32.10 -17.98 -29.37
CA GLU A 503 -33.33 -18.64 -28.89
C GLU A 503 -32.96 -19.55 -27.71
N VAL A 504 -33.66 -19.39 -26.58
CA VAL A 504 -33.39 -20.15 -25.35
C VAL A 504 -34.07 -21.51 -25.41
N VAL A 505 -33.36 -22.59 -25.10
CA VAL A 505 -33.92 -23.94 -24.95
C VAL A 505 -34.68 -24.04 -23.62
N ASP A 506 -35.87 -24.68 -23.65
CA ASP A 506 -36.70 -24.86 -22.46
C ASP A 506 -35.98 -25.65 -21.35
N GLY A 507 -36.18 -25.22 -20.13
CA GLY A 507 -35.62 -25.86 -18.93
C GLY A 507 -34.34 -25.23 -18.44
N VAL A 508 -33.88 -25.69 -17.31
CA VAL A 508 -32.61 -25.31 -16.65
C VAL A 508 -31.99 -26.56 -16.02
N ILE A 509 -30.68 -26.71 -16.11
CA ILE A 509 -29.95 -27.66 -15.31
C ILE A 509 -29.56 -26.93 -14.01
N ASP A 510 -29.97 -27.47 -12.86
CA ASP A 510 -29.73 -26.91 -11.54
C ASP A 510 -29.28 -28.03 -10.61
N ILE A 511 -27.97 -28.10 -10.35
CA ILE A 511 -27.35 -29.08 -9.48
C ILE A 511 -27.05 -28.41 -8.14
N VAL A 512 -27.73 -28.86 -7.11
CA VAL A 512 -27.58 -28.36 -5.74
C VAL A 512 -26.86 -29.41 -4.90
N ASN A 513 -25.60 -29.18 -4.58
CA ASN A 513 -24.79 -30.04 -3.72
C ASN A 513 -24.87 -29.60 -2.25
N SER A 514 -24.87 -28.29 -2.01
CA SER A 514 -24.94 -27.71 -0.67
C SER A 514 -25.54 -26.30 -0.73
N ILE A 515 -26.53 -26.05 0.09
CA ILE A 515 -27.05 -24.70 0.36
C ILE A 515 -26.97 -24.48 1.87
N PRO A 516 -26.36 -23.38 2.32
CA PRO A 516 -26.34 -23.02 3.74
C PRO A 516 -27.76 -22.95 4.29
N GLU A 517 -27.97 -23.51 5.49
CA GLU A 517 -29.22 -23.30 6.22
C GLU A 517 -29.44 -21.81 6.49
N GLN A 518 -30.69 -21.37 6.39
CA GLN A 518 -31.04 -19.99 6.68
C GLN A 518 -30.72 -19.66 8.14
N THR A 519 -29.87 -18.68 8.35
CA THR A 519 -29.54 -18.16 9.69
C THR A 519 -30.73 -17.40 10.25
N VAL A 520 -31.17 -17.79 11.46
CA VAL A 520 -32.24 -17.11 12.20
C VAL A 520 -31.73 -16.71 13.58
N LEU A 521 -31.75 -15.40 13.88
CA LEU A 521 -31.23 -14.82 15.10
C LEU A 521 -32.36 -14.19 15.93
N ALA A 522 -32.26 -14.30 17.25
CA ALA A 522 -33.13 -13.56 18.14
C ALA A 522 -32.68 -12.09 18.24
N LEU A 523 -33.61 -11.17 17.95
CA LEU A 523 -33.36 -9.75 18.26
C LEU A 523 -33.31 -9.57 19.79
N ARG A 524 -32.28 -8.91 20.26
CA ARG A 524 -32.06 -8.66 21.67
C ARG A 524 -31.84 -7.18 21.92
N PRO A 525 -32.93 -6.36 21.94
CA PRO A 525 -32.80 -4.90 22.01
C PRO A 525 -31.96 -4.43 23.21
N ASP A 526 -32.14 -5.06 24.38
CA ASP A 526 -31.38 -4.70 25.60
C ASP A 526 -29.88 -4.89 25.41
N LYS A 527 -29.49 -6.01 24.78
CA LYS A 527 -28.06 -6.30 24.51
C LYS A 527 -27.48 -5.42 23.44
N ILE A 528 -28.25 -5.13 22.40
CA ILE A 528 -27.85 -4.23 21.31
C ILE A 528 -27.63 -2.82 21.87
N ASN A 529 -28.58 -2.30 22.62
CA ASN A 529 -28.45 -1.00 23.26
C ASN A 529 -27.28 -0.93 24.27
N ALA A 530 -27.09 -1.99 25.06
CA ALA A 530 -25.94 -2.08 25.97
C ALA A 530 -24.59 -2.10 25.20
N LEU A 531 -24.52 -2.77 24.05
CA LEU A 531 -23.31 -2.81 23.21
C LEU A 531 -23.03 -1.47 22.56
N LEU A 532 -24.08 -0.80 22.04
CA LEU A 532 -23.94 0.47 21.33
C LEU A 532 -23.88 1.69 22.27
N GLY A 533 -24.28 1.54 23.54
CA GLY A 533 -24.43 2.67 24.45
C GLY A 533 -25.61 3.57 24.08
N THR A 534 -26.69 3.01 23.57
CA THR A 534 -27.88 3.72 23.05
C THR A 534 -29.15 3.29 23.75
N ASP A 535 -30.27 3.92 23.38
CA ASP A 535 -31.62 3.54 23.80
C ASP A 535 -32.58 3.51 22.59
N VAL A 536 -32.17 2.78 21.54
CA VAL A 536 -32.93 2.64 20.31
C VAL A 536 -34.14 1.74 20.56
N PRO A 537 -35.39 2.17 20.23
CA PRO A 537 -36.58 1.33 20.39
C PRO A 537 -36.50 0.06 19.54
N ALA A 538 -37.07 -1.04 20.08
CA ALA A 538 -37.07 -2.33 19.37
C ALA A 538 -37.76 -2.27 17.99
N GLU A 539 -38.84 -1.48 17.84
CA GLU A 539 -39.51 -1.33 16.54
C GLU A 539 -38.62 -0.57 15.53
N THR A 540 -37.90 0.44 15.96
CA THR A 540 -36.90 1.12 15.10
C THR A 540 -35.84 0.15 14.60
N MET A 541 -35.29 -0.73 15.48
CA MET A 541 -34.36 -1.78 15.08
C MET A 541 -34.97 -2.71 14.03
N LYS A 542 -36.21 -3.14 14.24
CA LYS A 542 -36.96 -4.00 13.30
C LYS A 542 -37.21 -3.29 11.95
N ASP A 543 -37.50 -2.00 11.97
CA ASP A 543 -37.73 -1.22 10.75
C ASP A 543 -36.45 -1.06 9.93
N ILE A 544 -35.34 -0.83 10.58
CA ILE A 544 -34.03 -0.83 9.93
C ILE A 544 -33.74 -2.20 9.29
N LEU A 545 -33.94 -3.29 10.05
CA LEU A 545 -33.70 -4.64 9.51
C LEU A 545 -34.64 -5.00 8.36
N ARG A 546 -35.92 -4.60 8.43
CA ARG A 546 -36.88 -4.79 7.31
C ARG A 546 -36.42 -4.02 6.06
N SER A 547 -35.96 -2.78 6.22
CA SER A 547 -35.51 -1.99 5.07
C SER A 547 -34.29 -2.63 4.39
N LEU A 548 -33.46 -3.33 5.15
CA LEU A 548 -32.33 -4.14 4.66
C LEU A 548 -32.74 -5.54 4.15
N GLN A 549 -34.07 -5.79 4.03
CA GLN A 549 -34.66 -7.06 3.55
C GLN A 549 -34.39 -8.27 4.47
N PHE A 550 -34.10 -8.06 5.76
CA PHE A 550 -34.16 -9.14 6.74
C PHE A 550 -35.63 -9.52 7.00
N GLY A 551 -35.88 -10.82 7.13
CA GLY A 551 -37.19 -11.29 7.58
C GLY A 551 -37.39 -11.02 9.07
N VAL A 552 -38.47 -10.38 9.46
CA VAL A 552 -38.80 -10.06 10.85
C VAL A 552 -40.09 -10.70 11.26
N ASP A 553 -40.02 -11.73 12.12
CA ASP A 553 -41.19 -12.43 12.69
C ASP A 553 -41.10 -12.35 14.23
N GLY A 554 -41.84 -11.40 14.81
CA GLY A 554 -41.77 -11.11 16.24
C GLY A 554 -40.40 -10.63 16.67
N GLU A 555 -39.68 -11.45 17.43
CA GLU A 555 -38.28 -11.22 17.86
C GLU A 555 -37.26 -12.04 17.06
N MET A 556 -37.73 -12.86 16.11
CA MET A 556 -36.87 -13.67 15.28
C MET A 556 -36.52 -12.93 13.97
N ILE A 557 -35.24 -12.86 13.67
CA ILE A 557 -34.71 -12.21 12.48
C ILE A 557 -34.12 -13.27 11.56
N SER A 558 -34.70 -13.42 10.39
CA SER A 558 -34.22 -14.31 9.34
C SER A 558 -33.25 -13.54 8.45
N VAL A 559 -32.00 -14.02 8.39
CA VAL A 559 -30.93 -13.39 7.61
C VAL A 559 -31.10 -13.73 6.13
N PRO A 560 -31.03 -12.75 5.22
CA PRO A 560 -31.02 -13.02 3.77
C PRO A 560 -29.81 -13.85 3.35
N SER A 561 -29.93 -14.70 2.33
CA SER A 561 -28.87 -15.62 1.88
C SER A 561 -27.59 -14.92 1.44
N TRP A 562 -27.70 -13.70 0.90
CA TRP A 562 -26.55 -12.89 0.47
C TRP A 562 -25.78 -12.21 1.62
N ARG A 563 -26.26 -12.27 2.87
CA ARG A 563 -25.63 -11.72 4.07
C ARG A 563 -24.98 -12.83 4.90
N GLY A 564 -24.04 -13.54 4.28
CA GLY A 564 -23.26 -14.59 4.95
C GLY A 564 -22.38 -14.11 6.10
N ASP A 565 -22.22 -12.80 6.25
CA ASP A 565 -21.48 -12.12 7.32
C ASP A 565 -22.27 -12.02 8.64
N VAL A 566 -23.60 -12.17 8.60
CA VAL A 566 -24.47 -11.99 9.78
C VAL A 566 -24.75 -13.33 10.44
N GLY A 567 -24.03 -13.62 11.52
CA GLY A 567 -24.15 -14.88 12.27
C GLY A 567 -24.41 -14.74 13.76
N HIS A 568 -24.38 -13.53 14.29
CA HIS A 568 -24.51 -13.25 15.71
C HIS A 568 -25.31 -11.98 15.99
N TYR A 569 -25.83 -11.79 17.21
CA TYR A 569 -26.59 -10.59 17.55
C TYR A 569 -25.77 -9.30 17.45
N SER A 570 -24.44 -9.38 17.58
CA SER A 570 -23.56 -8.21 17.40
C SER A 570 -23.56 -7.71 15.95
N ASP A 571 -23.78 -8.61 14.99
CA ASP A 571 -23.85 -8.25 13.58
C ASP A 571 -25.18 -7.53 13.30
N LEU A 572 -26.27 -7.95 13.99
CA LEU A 572 -27.52 -7.18 13.98
C LEU A 572 -27.34 -5.80 14.64
N ALA A 573 -26.51 -5.71 15.69
CA ALA A 573 -26.21 -4.43 16.32
C ALA A 573 -25.44 -3.49 15.36
N GLU A 574 -24.53 -4.03 14.56
CA GLU A 574 -23.84 -3.27 13.51
C GLU A 574 -24.83 -2.71 12.48
N GLU A 575 -25.75 -3.55 12.00
CA GLU A 575 -26.78 -3.10 11.04
C GLU A 575 -27.66 -2.00 11.62
N VAL A 576 -28.05 -2.12 12.88
CA VAL A 576 -28.78 -1.07 13.57
C VAL A 576 -27.93 0.20 13.70
N ALA A 577 -26.68 0.10 14.11
CA ALA A 577 -25.79 1.26 14.31
C ALA A 577 -25.55 2.03 13.01
N ARG A 578 -25.33 1.32 11.89
CA ARG A 578 -25.07 1.92 10.57
C ARG A 578 -26.21 2.88 10.15
N PHE A 579 -27.45 2.45 10.33
CA PHE A 579 -28.64 3.22 9.89
C PHE A 579 -29.29 4.05 10.98
N TYR A 580 -29.05 3.76 12.27
CA TYR A 580 -29.29 4.72 13.34
C TYR A 580 -28.36 5.93 13.19
N GLY A 581 -27.15 5.70 12.66
CA GLY A 581 -26.11 6.68 12.43
C GLY A 581 -25.11 6.76 13.57
N TYR A 582 -23.86 6.48 13.29
CA TYR A 582 -22.76 6.53 14.27
C TYR A 582 -22.63 7.88 14.95
N ASN A 583 -22.96 8.98 14.25
CA ASN A 583 -22.92 10.34 14.81
C ASN A 583 -24.00 10.57 15.88
N ASN A 584 -25.02 9.72 15.96
CA ASN A 584 -26.08 9.78 16.97
C ASN A 584 -25.73 8.98 18.24
N ILE A 585 -24.65 8.19 18.19
CA ILE A 585 -24.20 7.41 19.34
C ILE A 585 -23.45 8.35 20.30
N PRO A 586 -23.90 8.48 21.56
CA PRO A 586 -23.26 9.43 22.48
C PRO A 586 -21.85 8.99 22.89
N CYS A 587 -20.91 9.93 22.93
CA CYS A 587 -19.61 9.69 23.52
C CYS A 587 -19.74 9.58 25.05
N THR A 588 -19.37 8.44 25.59
CA THR A 588 -19.38 8.20 27.05
C THR A 588 -17.96 8.03 27.58
N LEU A 589 -17.79 8.34 28.87
CA LEU A 589 -16.54 8.02 29.55
C LEU A 589 -16.43 6.51 29.76
N VAL A 590 -15.19 6.01 29.68
CA VAL A 590 -14.92 4.61 30.01
C VAL A 590 -15.31 4.35 31.46
N SER A 591 -16.17 3.34 31.69
CA SER A 591 -16.57 2.88 33.00
C SER A 591 -16.12 1.44 33.21
N GLY A 592 -15.44 1.16 34.30
CA GLY A 592 -14.95 -0.15 34.64
C GLY A 592 -14.28 -0.18 36.02
N GLU A 593 -14.03 -1.37 36.54
CA GLU A 593 -13.21 -1.53 37.71
C GLU A 593 -11.79 -1.05 37.43
N SER A 594 -11.26 -0.16 38.29
CA SER A 594 -9.86 0.21 38.16
C SER A 594 -8.98 -0.91 38.70
N THR A 595 -8.04 -1.31 37.86
CA THR A 595 -6.99 -2.25 38.25
C THR A 595 -5.67 -1.51 38.45
N LEU A 596 -4.82 -2.03 39.35
CA LEU A 596 -3.46 -1.54 39.45
C LEU A 596 -2.71 -1.89 38.15
N GLY A 597 -2.50 -0.86 37.35
CA GLY A 597 -1.61 -0.96 36.17
C GLY A 597 -0.19 -0.55 36.56
N GLY A 598 0.77 -0.89 35.75
CA GLY A 598 2.17 -0.50 35.95
C GLY A 598 3.03 -0.96 34.80
N TYR A 599 4.22 -0.39 34.73
CA TYR A 599 5.24 -0.85 33.81
C TYR A 599 5.96 -2.08 34.38
N SER A 600 6.35 -3.02 33.52
CA SER A 600 7.28 -4.07 33.88
C SER A 600 8.66 -3.51 34.17
N ASP A 601 9.51 -4.29 34.88
CA ASP A 601 10.89 -3.88 35.17
C ASP A 601 11.68 -3.59 33.88
N GLU A 602 11.42 -4.35 32.81
CA GLU A 602 12.03 -4.11 31.49
C GLU A 602 11.58 -2.78 30.89
N GLN A 603 10.28 -2.47 30.94
CA GLN A 603 9.75 -1.19 30.43
C GLN A 603 10.27 0.01 31.24
N LEU A 604 10.39 -0.14 32.58
CA LEU A 604 10.99 0.88 33.42
C LEU A 604 12.46 1.09 33.09
N LEU A 605 13.20 0.01 32.80
CA LEU A 605 14.60 0.09 32.37
C LEU A 605 14.70 0.80 31.01
N GLU A 606 13.88 0.45 30.03
CA GLU A 606 13.88 1.12 28.70
C GLU A 606 13.65 2.62 28.82
N GLN A 607 12.65 3.04 29.61
CA GLN A 607 12.39 4.46 29.86
C GLN A 607 13.57 5.15 30.53
N ARG A 608 14.20 4.47 31.51
CA ARG A 608 15.35 4.99 32.24
C ARG A 608 16.58 5.16 31.34
N LEU A 609 16.89 4.13 30.53
CA LEU A 609 17.99 4.17 29.56
C LEU A 609 17.79 5.28 28.52
N GLY A 610 16.57 5.39 27.97
CA GLY A 610 16.26 6.48 27.03
C GLY A 610 16.43 7.85 27.68
N SER A 611 16.04 8.02 28.96
CA SER A 611 16.24 9.27 29.69
C SER A 611 17.71 9.60 29.92
N LEU A 612 18.54 8.62 30.26
CA LEU A 612 19.98 8.79 30.43
C LEU A 612 20.67 9.13 29.11
N CYS A 613 20.31 8.46 28.00
CA CYS A 613 20.84 8.76 26.68
C CYS A 613 20.50 10.20 26.25
N ARG A 614 19.25 10.61 26.38
CA ARG A 614 18.82 11.98 26.06
C ARG A 614 19.50 13.02 26.95
N ALA A 615 19.67 12.75 28.25
CA ALA A 615 20.38 13.63 29.16
C ALA A 615 21.88 13.78 28.77
N ALA A 616 22.50 12.76 28.15
CA ALA A 616 23.84 12.80 27.59
C ALA A 616 23.92 13.42 26.18
N GLY A 617 22.78 13.89 25.63
CA GLY A 617 22.68 14.52 24.32
C GLY A 617 22.63 13.56 23.15
N TYR A 618 22.09 12.36 23.34
CA TYR A 618 21.84 11.39 22.28
C TYR A 618 20.39 11.50 21.80
N ASP A 619 20.21 11.45 20.48
CA ASP A 619 18.90 11.40 19.85
C ASP A 619 18.47 9.95 19.64
N GLU A 620 17.17 9.69 19.84
CA GLU A 620 16.60 8.37 19.62
C GLU A 620 16.38 8.11 18.13
N ILE A 621 16.69 6.89 17.69
CA ILE A 621 16.38 6.41 16.35
C ILE A 621 15.64 5.08 16.42
N ILE A 622 14.87 4.81 15.39
CA ILE A 622 14.22 3.52 15.13
C ILE A 622 14.63 3.10 13.72
N THR A 623 15.24 1.93 13.61
CA THR A 623 15.69 1.38 12.34
C THR A 623 14.89 0.12 11.98
N TYR A 624 14.88 -0.25 10.69
CA TYR A 624 14.26 -1.49 10.25
C TYR A 624 14.97 -2.71 10.84
N SER A 625 14.18 -3.71 11.22
CA SER A 625 14.69 -5.04 11.62
C SER A 625 15.12 -5.89 10.41
N PHE A 626 14.74 -5.50 9.21
CA PHE A 626 15.11 -6.15 7.96
C PHE A 626 16.36 -5.50 7.40
N ILE A 627 17.34 -6.32 7.01
CA ILE A 627 18.62 -5.87 6.48
C ILE A 627 19.03 -6.71 5.26
N SER A 628 20.05 -6.25 4.53
CA SER A 628 20.71 -7.06 3.50
C SER A 628 21.70 -8.05 4.14
N PRO A 629 21.80 -9.29 3.63
CA PRO A 629 22.86 -10.23 4.02
C PRO A 629 24.28 -9.66 3.81
N THR A 630 24.44 -8.74 2.83
CA THR A 630 25.73 -8.08 2.55
C THR A 630 26.19 -7.16 3.68
N TYR A 631 25.32 -6.77 4.60
CA TYR A 631 25.68 -5.92 5.74
C TYR A 631 26.63 -6.62 6.72
N TYR A 632 26.55 -7.94 6.82
CA TYR A 632 27.51 -8.71 7.61
C TYR A 632 28.91 -8.64 7.03
N ASP A 633 29.06 -8.59 5.70
CA ASP A 633 30.37 -8.38 5.05
C ASP A 633 30.87 -6.95 5.27
N LYS A 634 29.99 -5.95 5.19
CA LYS A 634 30.36 -4.54 5.45
C LYS A 634 30.95 -4.37 6.85
N ILE A 635 30.39 -5.02 7.87
CA ILE A 635 30.93 -4.97 9.24
C ILE A 635 32.05 -5.98 9.50
N ARG A 636 32.50 -6.70 8.47
CA ARG A 636 33.57 -7.71 8.54
C ARG A 636 33.27 -8.88 9.49
N MET A 637 32.00 -9.22 9.67
CA MET A 637 31.60 -10.40 10.44
C MET A 637 32.21 -11.66 9.80
N PRO A 638 32.86 -12.56 10.56
CA PRO A 638 33.43 -13.79 10.02
C PRO A 638 32.39 -14.62 9.22
N ALA A 639 32.84 -15.26 8.15
CA ALA A 639 31.95 -16.03 7.26
C ALA A 639 31.30 -17.25 7.98
N ASP A 640 31.97 -17.77 8.98
CA ASP A 640 31.57 -18.92 9.81
C ASP A 640 30.87 -18.48 11.13
N SER A 641 30.61 -17.18 11.29
CA SER A 641 29.92 -16.68 12.48
C SER A 641 28.49 -17.20 12.53
N PRO A 642 28.05 -17.77 13.66
CA PRO A 642 26.65 -18.19 13.85
C PRO A 642 25.66 -17.01 13.76
N GLU A 643 26.12 -15.79 14.00
CA GLU A 643 25.30 -14.57 13.86
C GLU A 643 24.91 -14.26 12.41
N ARG A 644 25.51 -14.95 11.42
CA ARG A 644 25.08 -14.87 10.01
C ARG A 644 23.85 -15.71 9.69
N GLU A 645 23.50 -16.62 10.59
CA GLU A 645 22.30 -17.45 10.43
C GLU A 645 21.05 -16.63 10.79
N SER A 646 20.44 -16.03 9.77
CA SER A 646 19.29 -15.14 9.91
C SER A 646 18.01 -15.74 9.36
N PHE A 647 16.88 -15.36 9.90
CA PHE A 647 15.58 -15.59 9.27
C PHE A 647 15.52 -14.91 7.91
N LYS A 648 15.13 -15.67 6.88
CA LYS A 648 14.89 -15.15 5.53
C LYS A 648 13.43 -14.77 5.37
N ILE A 649 13.20 -13.60 4.80
CA ILE A 649 11.85 -13.15 4.45
C ILE A 649 11.42 -13.88 3.18
N LEU A 650 10.23 -14.48 3.17
CA LEU A 650 9.74 -15.28 2.05
C LEU A 650 9.48 -14.43 0.79
N ASN A 651 9.00 -13.22 0.97
CA ASN A 651 8.64 -12.28 -0.10
C ASN A 651 9.18 -10.88 0.21
N PRO A 652 10.52 -10.68 0.23
CA PRO A 652 11.10 -9.38 0.56
C PRO A 652 10.80 -8.36 -0.53
N LEU A 653 10.74 -7.07 -0.15
CA LEU A 653 10.63 -5.98 -1.12
C LEU A 653 11.88 -5.86 -2.01
N GLY A 654 13.04 -6.25 -1.49
CA GLY A 654 14.32 -6.26 -2.19
C GLY A 654 15.37 -7.02 -1.39
N GLU A 655 16.57 -7.21 -1.97
CA GLU A 655 17.68 -7.89 -1.27
C GLU A 655 18.13 -7.12 -0.04
N ASP A 656 18.03 -5.80 -0.07
CA ASP A 656 18.38 -4.89 1.03
C ASP A 656 17.52 -5.07 2.29
N THR A 657 16.40 -5.78 2.20
CA THR A 657 15.47 -6.07 3.29
C THR A 657 15.10 -7.55 3.36
N SER A 658 16.01 -8.45 2.93
CA SER A 658 15.70 -9.87 2.71
C SER A 658 15.88 -10.77 3.92
N ILE A 659 16.55 -10.30 4.99
CA ILE A 659 16.77 -11.07 6.22
C ILE A 659 16.47 -10.23 7.46
N MET A 660 16.17 -10.92 8.57
CA MET A 660 16.05 -10.28 9.88
C MET A 660 17.44 -10.18 10.55
N ARG A 661 17.72 -9.03 11.16
CA ARG A 661 19.02 -8.73 11.79
C ARG A 661 19.26 -9.56 13.04
N THR A 662 20.50 -10.04 13.21
CA THR A 662 21.02 -10.68 14.42
C THR A 662 21.88 -9.74 15.27
N THR A 663 22.28 -8.59 14.74
CA THR A 663 22.98 -7.49 15.40
C THR A 663 22.39 -6.16 14.94
N THR A 664 22.41 -5.15 15.78
CA THR A 664 21.92 -3.79 15.49
C THR A 664 23.00 -2.90 14.87
N LEU A 665 24.27 -3.32 14.93
CA LEU A 665 25.41 -2.53 14.48
C LEU A 665 25.30 -2.07 13.01
N PRO A 666 24.94 -2.90 12.02
CA PRO A 666 24.81 -2.46 10.63
C PRO A 666 23.78 -1.34 10.47
N SER A 667 22.64 -1.47 11.14
CA SER A 667 21.55 -0.48 11.06
C SER A 667 22.00 0.86 11.65
N MET A 668 22.71 0.86 12.78
CA MET A 668 23.29 2.07 13.37
C MET A 668 24.31 2.72 12.43
N LEU A 669 25.19 1.92 11.82
CA LEU A 669 26.20 2.42 10.88
C LEU A 669 25.58 3.04 9.62
N GLU A 670 24.48 2.50 9.12
CA GLU A 670 23.73 3.10 8.01
C GLU A 670 23.19 4.51 8.37
N ILE A 671 22.65 4.67 9.56
CA ILE A 671 22.13 5.99 9.99
C ILE A 671 23.27 6.98 10.24
N LEU A 672 24.38 6.53 10.84
CA LEU A 672 25.57 7.37 11.00
C LEU A 672 26.14 7.79 9.63
N THR A 673 26.21 6.86 8.68
CA THR A 673 26.64 7.14 7.30
C THR A 673 25.73 8.13 6.61
N ARG A 674 24.41 7.96 6.76
CA ARG A 674 23.42 8.90 6.22
C ARG A 674 23.64 10.31 6.77
N ASN A 675 23.78 10.44 8.09
CA ASN A 675 24.08 11.73 8.73
C ASN A 675 25.40 12.34 8.25
N TYR A 676 26.45 11.52 8.10
CA TYR A 676 27.73 11.96 7.57
C TYR A 676 27.60 12.50 6.15
N ASN A 677 26.86 11.83 5.27
CA ASN A 677 26.58 12.26 3.90
C ASN A 677 25.77 13.55 3.85
N PHE A 678 24.88 13.78 4.84
CA PHE A 678 24.19 15.06 5.04
C PHE A 678 25.07 16.14 5.68
N ARG A 679 26.35 15.85 5.89
CA ARG A 679 27.35 16.78 6.45
C ARG A 679 27.05 17.28 7.86
N ASN A 680 26.34 16.51 8.65
CA ASN A 680 26.21 16.74 10.08
C ASN A 680 27.58 16.58 10.72
N LYS A 681 28.06 17.59 11.48
CA LYS A 681 29.43 17.61 12.00
C LYS A 681 29.63 16.72 13.23
N GLU A 682 28.60 16.62 14.06
CA GLU A 682 28.59 15.88 15.31
C GLU A 682 27.27 15.16 15.43
N VAL A 683 27.29 13.87 15.78
CA VAL A 683 26.13 13.02 15.88
C VAL A 683 26.28 12.09 17.08
N LYS A 684 25.21 11.97 17.88
CA LYS A 684 25.08 11.01 18.95
C LYS A 684 23.70 10.40 18.88
N LEU A 685 23.62 9.11 18.62
CA LEU A 685 22.37 8.37 18.41
C LEU A 685 22.27 7.18 19.36
N TYR A 686 21.05 6.85 19.78
CA TYR A 686 20.76 5.60 20.47
C TYR A 686 19.54 4.92 19.89
N GLU A 687 19.51 3.60 20.00
CA GLU A 687 18.38 2.75 19.64
C GLU A 687 18.16 1.68 20.72
N LEU A 688 16.92 1.50 21.14
CA LEU A 688 16.48 0.31 21.86
C LEU A 688 15.93 -0.67 20.83
N GLY A 689 16.84 -1.44 20.19
CA GLY A 689 16.56 -2.27 19.03
C GLY A 689 16.41 -3.74 19.38
N ARG A 690 15.66 -4.49 18.53
CA ARG A 690 15.53 -5.94 18.63
C ARG A 690 16.37 -6.64 17.56
N THR A 691 16.86 -7.82 17.93
CA THR A 691 17.52 -8.78 17.04
C THR A 691 16.76 -10.11 17.09
N TYR A 692 16.94 -10.93 16.06
CA TYR A 692 16.13 -12.13 15.83
C TYR A 692 17.04 -13.31 15.50
N HIS A 693 17.07 -14.30 16.38
CA HIS A 693 17.95 -15.46 16.26
C HIS A 693 17.16 -16.74 16.03
N LEU A 694 17.75 -17.70 15.30
CA LEU A 694 17.18 -19.01 15.09
C LEU A 694 17.19 -19.84 16.39
N GLY A 695 16.35 -20.88 16.44
CA GLY A 695 16.36 -21.85 17.55
C GLY A 695 15.28 -21.63 18.62
N GLY A 696 14.31 -20.73 18.40
CA GLY A 696 13.14 -20.59 19.27
C GLY A 696 12.15 -21.75 19.15
N LYS A 697 11.20 -21.81 20.08
CA LYS A 697 10.14 -22.83 20.08
C LYS A 697 9.24 -22.66 18.85
N ASP A 698 8.77 -23.78 18.30
CA ASP A 698 7.83 -23.85 17.18
C ASP A 698 8.30 -23.08 15.91
N GLY A 699 9.63 -22.98 15.72
CA GLY A 699 10.22 -22.26 14.58
C GLY A 699 10.13 -20.73 14.67
N LEU A 700 9.70 -20.18 15.80
CA LEU A 700 9.72 -18.75 16.05
C LEU A 700 11.14 -18.24 16.35
N ALA A 701 11.34 -16.93 16.23
CA ALA A 701 12.60 -16.29 16.55
C ALA A 701 12.81 -16.19 18.08
N ILE A 702 14.07 -16.30 18.51
CA ILE A 702 14.49 -15.80 19.82
C ILE A 702 14.75 -14.30 19.64
N GLU A 703 13.91 -13.48 20.25
CA GLU A 703 14.06 -12.03 20.24
C GLU A 703 14.94 -11.58 21.39
N LYS A 704 15.92 -10.73 21.10
CA LYS A 704 16.78 -10.08 22.11
C LYS A 704 16.76 -8.58 21.90
N LYS A 705 16.74 -7.84 23.01
CA LYS A 705 16.81 -6.37 22.96
C LYS A 705 18.21 -5.87 23.32
N TYR A 706 18.62 -4.82 22.61
CA TYR A 706 19.91 -4.16 22.82
C TYR A 706 19.74 -2.65 22.91
N LEU A 707 20.48 -2.03 23.82
CA LEU A 707 20.79 -0.62 23.73
C LEU A 707 22.00 -0.44 22.79
N THR A 708 21.77 0.17 21.68
CA THR A 708 22.82 0.47 20.69
C THR A 708 23.13 1.96 20.69
N LEU A 709 24.40 2.29 20.80
CA LEU A 709 24.90 3.67 20.75
C LEU A 709 25.71 3.86 19.47
N GLY A 710 25.59 5.04 18.86
CA GLY A 710 26.37 5.40 17.68
C GLY A 710 26.78 6.88 17.70
N THR A 711 28.05 7.18 17.48
CA THR A 711 28.54 8.56 17.57
C THR A 711 29.67 8.84 16.59
N TYR A 712 29.78 10.12 16.18
CA TYR A 712 31.00 10.70 15.60
C TYR A 712 31.04 12.22 15.81
N GLY A 713 32.22 12.81 15.75
CA GLY A 713 32.47 14.26 15.87
C GLY A 713 33.85 14.60 16.35
N ALA A 714 34.31 15.85 16.14
CA ALA A 714 35.67 16.27 16.42
C ALA A 714 36.10 16.10 17.92
N LYS A 715 35.13 16.15 18.85
CA LYS A 715 35.39 15.98 20.30
C LYS A 715 34.69 14.73 20.85
N ILE A 716 34.14 13.89 19.99
CA ILE A 716 33.38 12.70 20.32
C ILE A 716 34.20 11.46 19.96
N GLY A 717 34.41 10.56 20.91
CA GLY A 717 35.20 9.39 20.67
C GLY A 717 34.95 8.29 21.70
N PHE A 718 35.90 7.34 21.79
CA PHE A 718 35.84 6.18 22.67
C PHE A 718 35.41 6.53 24.11
N PHE A 719 36.02 7.55 24.73
CA PHE A 719 35.71 7.94 26.11
C PHE A 719 34.34 8.62 26.28
N THR A 720 33.80 9.19 25.21
CA THR A 720 32.42 9.73 25.24
C THR A 720 31.42 8.60 25.42
N VAL A 721 31.55 7.53 24.63
CA VAL A 721 30.69 6.35 24.73
C VAL A 721 30.91 5.63 26.06
N LYS A 722 32.19 5.44 26.46
CA LYS A 722 32.56 4.85 27.75
C LYS A 722 31.91 5.60 28.94
N GLY A 723 31.97 6.92 28.94
CA GLY A 723 31.39 7.75 30.02
C GLY A 723 29.85 7.59 30.15
N LEU A 724 29.14 7.46 29.03
CA LEU A 724 27.71 7.17 29.09
C LEU A 724 27.45 5.75 29.63
N ILE A 725 28.23 4.75 29.22
CA ILE A 725 28.11 3.38 29.73
C ILE A 725 28.39 3.37 31.24
N GLU A 726 29.43 4.04 31.70
CA GLU A 726 29.73 4.18 33.15
C GLU A 726 28.57 4.85 33.91
N ALA A 727 27.97 5.88 33.33
CA ALA A 727 26.82 6.56 33.91
C ALA A 727 25.58 5.62 33.99
N ILE A 728 25.33 4.83 32.95
CA ILE A 728 24.27 3.83 32.95
C ILE A 728 24.51 2.77 34.03
N MET A 729 25.69 2.18 34.08
CA MET A 729 26.03 1.13 35.07
C MET A 729 25.95 1.67 36.51
N LYS A 730 26.36 2.93 36.72
CA LYS A 730 26.22 3.63 38.01
C LYS A 730 24.76 3.86 38.39
N ASP A 731 23.93 4.29 37.43
CA ASP A 731 22.51 4.51 37.67
C ASP A 731 21.77 3.21 38.01
N LEU A 732 22.14 2.13 37.34
CA LEU A 732 21.66 0.79 37.63
C LEU A 732 22.22 0.22 38.95
N ARG A 733 23.20 0.89 39.55
CA ARG A 733 23.91 0.41 40.75
C ARG A 733 24.54 -0.96 40.58
N ALA A 734 24.95 -1.27 39.36
CA ALA A 734 25.58 -2.53 39.01
C ALA A 734 26.88 -2.69 39.84
N GLN A 735 27.10 -3.90 40.33
CA GLN A 735 28.27 -4.23 41.19
C GLN A 735 29.40 -4.79 40.31
N ASP A 736 30.64 -4.62 40.78
CA ASP A 736 31.84 -5.16 40.14
C ASP A 736 31.96 -4.87 38.63
N VAL A 737 31.61 -3.61 38.27
CA VAL A 737 31.71 -3.15 36.88
C VAL A 737 33.14 -2.96 36.47
N HIS A 738 33.54 -3.66 35.40
CA HIS A 738 34.86 -3.53 34.84
C HIS A 738 34.84 -3.58 33.30
N PHE A 739 35.98 -3.19 32.70
CA PHE A 739 36.11 -3.12 31.23
C PHE A 739 37.36 -3.92 30.84
N GLU A 740 37.18 -4.81 29.85
CA GLU A 740 38.25 -5.60 29.31
C GLU A 740 38.55 -5.21 27.86
N ALA A 741 39.86 -5.15 27.51
CA ALA A 741 40.22 -4.86 26.12
C ALA A 741 39.78 -5.99 25.20
N CYS A 742 39.11 -5.65 24.10
CA CYS A 742 38.65 -6.59 23.08
C CYS A 742 39.48 -6.34 21.80
N THR A 743 40.22 -7.36 21.38
CA THR A 743 41.15 -7.26 20.25
C THR A 743 40.76 -8.12 19.06
N ASP A 744 39.77 -8.99 19.24
CA ASP A 744 39.37 -10.07 18.34
C ASP A 744 38.05 -9.76 17.59
N ASN A 745 37.32 -8.71 17.95
CA ASN A 745 36.11 -8.32 17.21
C ASN A 745 36.50 -7.54 15.94
N PRO A 746 36.28 -8.13 14.73
CA PRO A 746 36.75 -7.53 13.48
C PRO A 746 36.01 -6.27 13.05
N SER A 747 34.86 -5.99 13.65
CA SER A 747 34.06 -4.78 13.38
C SER A 747 34.61 -3.55 14.08
N TYR A 748 35.40 -3.75 15.13
CA TYR A 748 35.98 -2.69 15.97
C TYR A 748 37.49 -2.58 15.82
N HIS A 749 38.01 -1.41 16.15
CA HIS A 749 39.43 -1.14 16.14
C HIS A 749 40.13 -1.86 17.32
N PRO A 750 41.13 -2.76 17.09
CA PRO A 750 41.67 -3.64 18.12
C PRO A 750 42.35 -2.91 19.30
N GLY A 751 42.78 -1.68 19.10
CA GLY A 751 43.41 -0.84 20.14
C GLY A 751 42.43 0.13 20.83
N ARG A 752 41.14 0.13 20.41
CA ARG A 752 40.13 1.07 20.92
C ARG A 752 38.77 0.38 21.01
N CYS A 753 38.76 -0.86 21.51
CA CYS A 753 37.57 -1.65 21.75
C CYS A 753 37.65 -2.30 23.12
N ALA A 754 36.50 -2.37 23.80
CA ALA A 754 36.39 -3.03 25.10
C ALA A 754 35.04 -3.71 25.24
N THR A 755 34.98 -4.76 26.06
CA THR A 755 33.78 -5.36 26.59
C THR A 755 33.45 -4.75 27.96
N VAL A 756 32.16 -4.72 28.29
CA VAL A 756 31.60 -4.25 29.58
C VAL A 756 31.15 -5.46 30.38
N TRP A 757 31.57 -5.52 31.64
CA TRP A 757 31.23 -6.63 32.55
C TRP A 757 30.59 -6.09 33.82
N ALA A 758 29.68 -6.87 34.39
CA ALA A 758 29.18 -6.72 35.75
C ALA A 758 29.34 -8.08 36.45
N GLY A 759 30.30 -8.18 37.40
CA GLY A 759 30.76 -9.48 37.89
C GLY A 759 31.31 -10.34 36.77
N ASP A 760 30.83 -11.58 36.63
CA ASP A 760 31.25 -12.52 35.58
C ASP A 760 30.40 -12.42 34.29
N GLU A 761 29.39 -11.55 34.24
CA GLU A 761 28.51 -11.40 33.09
C GLU A 761 28.96 -10.29 32.12
N CYS A 762 29.19 -10.67 30.89
CA CYS A 762 29.47 -9.71 29.79
C CYS A 762 28.20 -9.03 29.32
N ILE A 763 28.08 -7.74 29.57
CA ILE A 763 26.93 -6.89 29.21
C ILE A 763 26.91 -6.56 27.74
N GLY A 764 28.10 -6.34 27.13
CA GLY A 764 28.19 -5.99 25.71
C GLY A 764 29.57 -5.48 25.29
N VAL A 765 29.65 -4.91 24.10
CA VAL A 765 30.88 -4.42 23.48
C VAL A 765 30.69 -2.95 23.06
N PHE A 766 31.77 -2.18 23.16
CA PHE A 766 31.83 -0.81 22.64
C PHE A 766 33.22 -0.46 22.16
N GLY A 767 33.29 0.49 21.24
CA GLY A 767 34.61 0.95 20.76
C GLY A 767 34.52 1.80 19.51
N GLN A 768 35.69 2.17 19.02
CA GLN A 768 35.82 2.77 17.70
C GLN A 768 35.61 1.69 16.64
N ILE A 769 34.80 2.00 15.64
CA ILE A 769 34.58 1.13 14.48
C ILE A 769 35.88 0.98 13.68
N HIS A 770 36.17 -0.20 13.19
CA HIS A 770 37.39 -0.48 12.44
C HIS A 770 37.44 0.37 11.17
N PRO A 771 38.59 0.98 10.81
CA PRO A 771 38.73 1.83 9.62
C PRO A 771 38.34 1.13 8.30
N LEU A 772 38.54 -0.16 8.17
CA LEU A 772 38.05 -0.93 7.01
C LEU A 772 36.52 -1.04 6.97
N VAL A 773 35.83 -1.04 8.12
CA VAL A 773 34.37 -1.01 8.19
C VAL A 773 33.85 0.37 7.79
N THR A 774 34.42 1.46 8.34
CA THR A 774 34.03 2.82 7.93
C THR A 774 34.29 3.05 6.44
N ALA A 775 35.37 2.50 5.88
CA ALA A 775 35.63 2.53 4.44
C ALA A 775 34.57 1.77 3.62
N ASN A 776 34.06 0.61 4.10
CA ASN A 776 32.98 -0.12 3.45
C ASN A 776 31.64 0.67 3.41
N TYR A 777 31.47 1.64 4.31
CA TYR A 777 30.34 2.57 4.34
C TYR A 777 30.65 3.91 3.68
N GLY A 778 31.87 4.13 3.16
CA GLY A 778 32.27 5.38 2.53
C GLY A 778 32.43 6.56 3.51
N VAL A 779 32.70 6.28 4.79
CA VAL A 779 32.83 7.30 5.84
C VAL A 779 34.29 7.50 6.22
N ASP A 780 34.78 8.73 6.05
CA ASP A 780 36.12 9.14 6.46
C ASP A 780 36.07 9.91 7.80
N ALA A 781 35.52 9.24 8.82
CA ALA A 781 35.42 9.76 10.18
C ALA A 781 35.59 8.63 11.21
N GLU A 782 36.02 8.96 12.41
CA GLU A 782 36.06 8.02 13.53
C GLU A 782 34.65 7.81 14.07
N LEU A 783 34.04 6.67 13.75
CA LEU A 783 32.77 6.25 14.32
C LEU A 783 33.02 5.45 15.60
N CYS A 784 32.21 5.69 16.64
CA CYS A 784 32.23 4.89 17.86
C CYS A 784 30.82 4.33 18.09
N CYS A 785 30.71 3.02 18.33
CA CYS A 785 29.43 2.34 18.60
C CYS A 785 29.52 1.47 19.85
N ALA A 786 28.34 1.15 20.41
CA ALA A 786 28.19 0.16 21.44
C ALA A 786 26.94 -0.68 21.21
N GLU A 787 26.97 -1.94 21.61
CA GLU A 787 25.82 -2.84 21.70
C GLU A 787 25.80 -3.46 23.09
N LEU A 788 24.77 -3.14 23.88
CA LEU A 788 24.60 -3.60 25.27
C LEU A 788 23.30 -4.40 25.39
N SER A 789 23.35 -5.62 25.89
CA SER A 789 22.18 -6.46 26.10
C SER A 789 21.26 -5.89 27.18
N LEU A 790 19.99 -5.65 26.84
CA LEU A 790 19.00 -5.12 27.76
C LEU A 790 18.69 -6.11 28.90
N GLU A 791 18.61 -7.39 28.59
CA GLU A 791 18.39 -8.46 29.55
C GLU A 791 19.48 -8.47 30.63
N LYS A 792 20.75 -8.46 30.19
CA LYS A 792 21.90 -8.43 31.10
C LYS A 792 22.04 -7.13 31.88
N LEU A 793 21.66 -6.00 31.28
CA LEU A 793 21.57 -4.72 32.01
C LEU A 793 20.51 -4.80 33.11
N LEU A 794 19.36 -5.44 32.86
CA LEU A 794 18.32 -5.64 33.85
C LEU A 794 18.80 -6.53 35.00
N GLU A 795 19.45 -7.66 34.68
CA GLU A 795 20.00 -8.61 35.64
C GLU A 795 21.15 -8.01 36.48
N SER A 796 21.92 -7.08 35.91
CA SER A 796 23.02 -6.40 36.63
C SER A 796 22.54 -5.31 37.59
N ARG A 797 21.26 -5.01 37.62
CA ARG A 797 20.68 -3.97 38.51
C ARG A 797 20.93 -4.31 39.96
N GLY A 798 21.60 -3.41 40.66
CA GLY A 798 21.83 -3.51 42.10
C GLY A 798 20.61 -3.21 42.93
N PRO A 799 20.67 -3.50 44.25
CA PRO A 799 19.56 -3.25 45.20
C PRO A 799 19.17 -1.78 45.26
N ASP A 800 17.96 -1.52 45.71
CA ASP A 800 17.49 -0.15 45.91
C ASP A 800 18.36 0.61 46.94
N PRO A 801 18.56 1.91 46.74
CA PRO A 801 19.45 2.69 47.62
C PRO A 801 18.91 2.70 49.05
N VAL A 802 19.78 2.36 49.97
CA VAL A 802 19.49 2.41 51.38
C VAL A 802 20.11 3.69 51.94
N TYR A 803 19.36 4.39 52.78
CA TYR A 803 19.87 5.62 53.42
C TYR A 803 21.12 5.32 54.23
N THR A 804 22.19 6.04 53.93
CA THR A 804 23.44 6.02 54.69
C THR A 804 23.65 7.41 55.35
N PRO A 805 23.80 7.47 56.67
CA PRO A 805 24.04 8.74 57.36
C PRO A 805 25.29 9.45 56.84
N LEU A 806 25.27 10.77 56.85
CA LEU A 806 26.44 11.55 56.52
C LEU A 806 27.59 11.21 57.45
N PRO A 807 28.84 11.15 56.94
CA PRO A 807 30.00 10.90 57.78
C PRO A 807 30.18 11.97 58.86
N LYS A 808 30.45 11.51 60.09
CA LYS A 808 30.67 12.41 61.24
C LYS A 808 32.06 12.99 61.28
N PHE A 809 33.03 12.30 60.68
CA PHE A 809 34.44 12.68 60.69
C PHE A 809 34.91 13.16 59.33
N PRO A 810 35.82 14.15 59.30
CA PRO A 810 36.34 14.70 58.04
C PRO A 810 37.22 13.68 57.29
N ALA A 811 37.19 13.75 55.95
CA ALA A 811 38.12 13.02 55.11
C ALA A 811 39.44 13.83 54.94
N VAL A 812 40.50 13.12 54.70
CA VAL A 812 41.81 13.65 54.32
C VAL A 812 42.12 13.20 52.88
N THR A 813 42.51 14.11 52.02
CA THR A 813 42.96 13.77 50.65
C THR A 813 44.46 13.67 50.59
N ARG A 814 44.96 12.71 49.79
CA ARG A 814 46.39 12.53 49.47
C ARG A 814 46.54 12.23 48.00
N ASP A 815 47.47 12.94 47.36
CA ASP A 815 47.75 12.75 45.95
C ASP A 815 49.01 11.92 45.80
N ILE A 816 48.96 10.95 44.85
CA ILE A 816 50.14 10.19 44.43
C ILE A 816 50.32 10.26 42.94
N ALA A 817 51.54 10.33 42.48
CA ALA A 817 51.89 10.17 41.06
C ALA A 817 52.90 9.03 40.94
N VAL A 818 52.56 8.01 40.17
CA VAL A 818 53.38 6.83 39.97
C VAL A 818 53.78 6.66 38.51
N VAL A 819 54.97 6.27 38.25
CA VAL A 819 55.49 5.94 36.92
C VAL A 819 55.46 4.42 36.78
N CYS A 820 54.80 3.95 35.74
CA CYS A 820 54.65 2.52 35.40
C CYS A 820 54.74 2.29 33.88
N ASP A 821 54.83 1.02 33.49
CA ASP A 821 54.79 0.64 32.06
C ASP A 821 53.51 1.10 31.40
N LYS A 822 53.61 1.62 30.18
CA LYS A 822 52.52 2.18 29.42
C LYS A 822 51.41 1.16 29.11
N SER A 823 51.77 -0.12 29.02
CA SER A 823 50.81 -1.22 28.74
C SER A 823 49.89 -1.56 29.91
N ILE A 824 50.26 -1.16 31.16
CA ILE A 824 49.44 -1.47 32.35
C ILE A 824 48.16 -0.64 32.32
N PRO A 825 46.97 -1.28 32.28
CA PRO A 825 45.70 -0.58 32.38
C PRO A 825 45.55 0.19 33.69
N VAL A 826 45.04 1.43 33.65
CA VAL A 826 44.86 2.26 34.86
C VAL A 826 43.91 1.60 35.85
N ALA A 827 42.89 0.86 35.38
CA ALA A 827 41.98 0.11 36.20
C ALA A 827 42.70 -0.87 37.16
N LYS A 828 43.70 -1.59 36.65
CA LYS A 828 44.51 -2.50 37.50
C LYS A 828 45.29 -1.78 38.61
N LEU A 829 45.73 -0.57 38.32
CA LEU A 829 46.38 0.28 39.34
C LEU A 829 45.34 0.72 40.40
N ILE A 830 44.14 1.12 39.97
CA ILE A 830 43.05 1.52 40.86
C ILE A 830 42.63 0.34 41.75
N ASP A 831 42.51 -0.85 41.18
CA ASP A 831 42.13 -2.07 41.94
C ASP A 831 43.19 -2.42 42.97
N CYS A 832 44.46 -2.31 42.63
CA CYS A 832 45.61 -2.49 43.55
C CYS A 832 45.55 -1.46 44.67
N ILE A 833 45.31 -0.19 44.36
CA ILE A 833 45.19 0.90 45.32
C ILE A 833 44.01 0.62 46.25
N LYS A 834 42.86 0.28 45.76
CA LYS A 834 41.66 -0.04 46.53
C LYS A 834 41.86 -1.22 47.47
N LYS A 835 42.51 -2.29 47.01
CA LYS A 835 42.85 -3.47 47.82
C LYS A 835 43.87 -3.13 48.93
N ALA A 836 44.89 -2.36 48.60
CA ALA A 836 45.93 -2.01 49.56
C ALA A 836 45.56 -0.90 50.53
N GLY A 837 44.65 -0.01 50.13
CA GLY A 837 44.22 1.14 50.94
C GLY A 837 43.31 0.76 52.15
N GLY A 838 42.80 -0.48 52.17
CA GLY A 838 42.11 -1.03 53.34
C GLY A 838 40.86 -0.24 53.76
N GLN A 839 40.54 -0.30 55.05
CA GLN A 839 39.34 0.30 55.59
C GLN A 839 39.28 1.82 55.56
N TYR A 840 40.42 2.48 55.49
CA TYR A 840 40.49 3.96 55.50
C TYR A 840 40.34 4.57 54.11
N LEU A 841 40.60 3.85 53.04
CA LEU A 841 40.44 4.34 51.69
C LEU A 841 38.95 4.33 51.31
N LYS A 842 38.38 5.49 51.09
CA LYS A 842 36.97 5.64 50.71
C LYS A 842 36.79 5.89 49.20
N ASP A 843 37.78 6.57 48.56
CA ASP A 843 37.74 6.84 47.14
C ASP A 843 39.12 6.96 46.53
N CYS A 844 39.23 6.60 45.23
CA CYS A 844 40.48 6.74 44.46
C CYS A 844 40.12 7.29 43.08
N ALA A 845 40.42 8.55 42.85
CA ALA A 845 40.13 9.25 41.61
C ALA A 845 41.37 9.44 40.77
N LEU A 846 41.36 9.03 39.53
CA LEU A 846 42.37 9.36 38.52
C LEU A 846 42.17 10.82 38.11
N PHE A 847 43.22 11.66 38.14
CA PHE A 847 43.07 13.04 37.70
C PHE A 847 44.13 13.44 36.61
N ASP A 848 45.22 12.70 36.41
CA ASP A 848 46.17 12.99 35.35
C ASP A 848 46.90 11.73 34.84
N ILE A 849 47.19 11.73 33.53
CA ILE A 849 48.07 10.75 32.86
C ILE A 849 49.00 11.52 31.96
N TYR A 850 50.32 11.40 32.27
CA TYR A 850 51.35 12.07 31.49
C TYR A 850 52.29 11.08 30.81
N THR A 851 52.56 11.32 29.51
CA THR A 851 53.43 10.51 28.67
C THR A 851 54.48 11.37 27.91
N GLY A 852 54.85 12.54 28.45
CA GLY A 852 55.72 13.49 27.82
C GLY A 852 57.24 13.23 28.04
N SER A 853 58.06 14.17 27.58
CA SER A 853 59.53 14.08 27.46
C SER A 853 60.29 13.88 28.78
N HIS A 854 59.63 14.00 29.95
CA HIS A 854 60.27 13.77 31.26
C HIS A 854 60.02 12.35 31.81
N ILE A 855 59.45 11.48 31.02
CA ILE A 855 59.18 10.07 31.37
C ILE A 855 59.92 9.19 30.35
N ALA A 856 60.53 8.08 30.81
CA ALA A 856 61.24 7.15 29.92
C ALA A 856 60.30 6.56 28.85
N ASP A 857 60.84 6.30 27.65
CA ASP A 857 60.07 5.68 26.57
C ASP A 857 59.48 4.35 27.04
N GLY A 858 58.20 4.11 26.70
CA GLY A 858 57.47 2.93 27.13
C GLY A 858 56.81 3.06 28.51
N MET A 859 57.02 4.17 29.23
CA MET A 859 56.45 4.43 30.55
C MET A 859 55.37 5.53 30.48
N LYS A 860 54.53 5.57 31.50
CA LYS A 860 53.54 6.64 31.77
C LYS A 860 53.55 7.01 33.27
N SER A 861 53.28 8.27 33.54
CA SER A 861 52.96 8.74 34.90
C SER A 861 51.49 8.83 35.07
N VAL A 862 50.96 8.24 36.12
CA VAL A 862 49.52 8.23 36.47
C VAL A 862 49.35 8.85 37.83
N ALA A 863 48.49 9.85 37.92
CA ALA A 863 48.25 10.59 39.17
C ALA A 863 46.85 10.29 39.70
N PHE A 864 46.79 9.92 40.98
CA PHE A 864 45.57 9.58 41.69
C PHE A 864 45.38 10.48 42.93
N SER A 865 44.15 10.91 43.18
CA SER A 865 43.75 11.49 44.45
C SER A 865 43.02 10.45 45.30
N LEU A 866 43.53 10.22 46.48
CA LEU A 866 43.05 9.23 47.41
C LEU A 866 42.28 9.94 48.56
N THR A 867 41.04 9.57 48.79
CA THR A 867 40.25 10.07 49.91
C THR A 867 40.23 9.07 51.05
N LEU A 868 40.86 9.46 52.14
CA LEU A 868 41.00 8.62 53.33
C LEU A 868 40.11 9.12 54.47
N ARG A 869 39.42 8.23 55.17
CA ARG A 869 38.54 8.56 56.31
C ARG A 869 38.34 7.32 57.20
N ALA A 870 38.37 7.56 58.52
CA ALA A 870 37.86 6.59 59.50
C ALA A 870 36.36 6.87 59.76
N ASP A 871 35.57 5.85 60.01
CA ASP A 871 34.12 5.98 60.21
C ASP A 871 33.76 6.21 61.69
N ASP A 872 34.66 5.91 62.61
CA ASP A 872 34.49 5.93 64.05
C ASP A 872 35.32 7.02 64.81
N GLN A 873 36.29 7.62 64.09
CA GLN A 873 37.19 8.65 64.69
C GLN A 873 37.74 9.60 63.61
N THR A 874 38.38 10.68 64.09
CA THR A 874 39.18 11.54 63.22
C THR A 874 40.42 10.77 62.80
N LEU A 875 40.69 10.68 61.48
CA LEU A 875 41.84 10.01 60.94
C LEU A 875 43.12 10.77 61.36
N THR A 876 44.09 10.07 61.96
CA THR A 876 45.39 10.65 62.32
C THR A 876 46.34 10.66 61.07
N ASP A 877 47.32 11.54 61.03
CA ASP A 877 48.35 11.58 59.99
C ASP A 877 49.11 10.24 59.95
N GLU A 878 49.37 9.59 61.08
CA GLU A 878 50.03 8.29 61.13
C GLU A 878 49.27 7.20 60.34
N HIS A 879 47.97 7.09 60.56
CA HIS A 879 47.12 6.11 59.84
C HIS A 879 47.07 6.45 58.34
N ALA A 880 47.06 7.73 57.97
CA ALA A 880 47.07 8.16 56.58
C ALA A 880 48.42 7.80 55.88
N GLU A 881 49.54 8.02 56.56
CA GLU A 881 50.88 7.67 56.07
C GLU A 881 51.07 6.15 55.94
N GLU A 882 50.60 5.38 56.93
CA GLU A 882 50.63 3.88 56.84
C GLU A 882 49.83 3.38 55.64
N THR A 883 48.63 3.90 55.43
CA THR A 883 47.81 3.56 54.25
C THR A 883 48.50 3.93 52.98
N MET A 884 49.06 5.12 52.86
CA MET A 884 49.83 5.58 51.68
C MET A 884 51.01 4.69 51.41
N LYS A 885 51.76 4.31 52.41
CA LYS A 885 52.92 3.42 52.32
C LYS A 885 52.51 2.03 51.81
N ALA A 886 51.41 1.44 52.37
CA ALA A 886 50.89 0.17 51.93
C ALA A 886 50.47 0.19 50.45
N VAL A 887 49.82 1.28 50.00
CA VAL A 887 49.41 1.48 48.60
C VAL A 887 50.64 1.57 47.70
N LEU A 888 51.66 2.35 48.05
CA LEU A 888 52.88 2.50 47.23
C LEU A 888 53.71 1.20 47.17
N GLU A 889 53.79 0.46 48.25
CA GLU A 889 54.48 -0.83 48.32
C GLU A 889 53.75 -1.87 47.43
N ALA A 890 52.39 -1.93 47.46
CA ALA A 890 51.61 -2.80 46.61
C ALA A 890 51.78 -2.45 45.14
N LEU A 891 51.71 -1.18 44.78
CA LEU A 891 51.93 -0.72 43.39
C LEU A 891 53.33 -1.05 42.86
N LYS A 892 54.32 -0.91 43.72
CA LYS A 892 55.71 -1.28 43.38
C LYS A 892 55.88 -2.79 43.22
N ARG A 893 55.31 -3.58 44.12
CA ARG A 893 55.40 -5.04 44.12
C ARG A 893 54.68 -5.65 42.89
N ASP A 894 53.43 -5.20 42.62
CA ASP A 894 52.56 -5.84 41.65
C ASP A 894 52.80 -5.31 40.21
N PHE A 895 53.23 -4.08 40.06
CA PHE A 895 53.39 -3.41 38.77
C PHE A 895 54.76 -2.75 38.52
N GLY A 896 55.68 -2.89 39.46
CA GLY A 896 56.94 -2.20 39.35
C GLY A 896 56.81 -0.67 39.34
N ALA A 897 55.69 -0.13 39.75
CA ALA A 897 55.42 1.28 39.71
C ALA A 897 56.21 2.03 40.77
N ALA A 898 56.88 3.10 40.39
CA ALA A 898 57.68 3.96 41.26
C ALA A 898 57.02 5.32 41.41
N MET A 899 57.15 5.92 42.62
CA MET A 899 56.68 7.28 42.85
C MET A 899 57.50 8.24 41.98
N ARG A 900 56.83 9.19 41.31
CA ARG A 900 57.45 10.21 40.46
C ARG A 900 58.23 11.21 41.26
#